data_93aec58338cd05ffb51f6fb62b4c5047
#
_entry.id   93aec58338cd05ffb51f6fb62b4c5047
#
_cell.length_a   1.000
_cell.length_b   1.000
_cell.length_c   1.000
_cell.angle_alpha   90.00
_cell.angle_beta   90.00
_cell.angle_gamma   90.00
#
_symmetry.space_group_name_H-M   'P 1'
#
loop_
_entity.id
_entity.type
_entity.pdbx_description
1 polymer ?
#
loop_
_entity_poly.entity_id
_entity_poly.type
_entity_poly.pdbx_seq_one_letter_code
_entity_poly.pdbx_strand_id
1 'polypeptide(L)'
;MAARFLLLGLAAVLAAPLGAQASDRPAADARSQVCATHAGATVLAAWSPAMPAPQRAAWIDAKRLRWAAPATAESVVLALAPTPSIVAREGAALDGAAQRLALTRVPSPGDVDRRFSHVAGDVFALDAALPATAWQGAMLVVALDAEGRVLDATGIQIAGALDAAFAPAARDAALGARIEGGITRFALWAPTASKIDLCLFDAPGEAAAEATGVQVRAMTVDAASGVWTHAVDADLRGRRYAFLVDVVVPGVGLVRNRVTDPYSLGLNADSRESVVLDLDDPATQPKGWASDRRPDTVQGHTDMVIHELHVRDFSRDDATVPEAHRGKYLAFTHPDTAGMRHLRALADAGLTDIHLLPTYDLATVPERDCVSPRRPADAAAANDALQAAIGAVRERDCYNWGYDPWHFDVPEGSYATNPDDAALRVREFRAMVQALHAAGLRVGLDVVYNHTFESGQGRQSVLDRIVPGYYHRLNAEGAVETSTCCANTATEATMMAKLMIESAVIWARDYRIDSFRFDLMGHQPKAAMLELQRAVDAATGRRIHLLGEGWNFGEVQNGARFAQAAQGVLNGTGIATFSDRMRDAARGGRAGDRGEALHAQGWLSGLHHAPNAANAGRPRAETEAELRQAEALIRVGLAGTLVDFETFDADGVIKPLSEFRYGDGPAGYVSQPGEVVNYTENHDNLTLFDSNALRLPLDTPLHERARVQVLGNALVLLAQGVGYLHAGQELMRSKSLDRNSFNSGDAFNFVDWTGARSAFGIGLPPAWDNEDSWPQMRPVLERAAELTPRAEDAAFVNEWTKALLRIRRDEPLLRLDTRDAVRAALRFHAVDGEPGLVIGELDGRALPPTHPAHGRRLAYALNTDPRTRSSLVATLAGETWTRHPELRPLEATGGSVEAPRDARLGDARLDANGRLSIPGRSVAVFVTDDTFRR
;
A
#
# COMPACT_ATOMS: atom_id res chain seq x y z
N MET A 1 -21.87 -4.21 -7.61
CA MET A 1 -22.24 -5.20 -8.64
C MET A 1 -20.97 -5.95 -9.00
N ALA A 2 -20.77 -7.03 -8.31
CA ALA A 2 -19.67 -7.93 -8.58
C ALA A 2 -20.08 -8.91 -9.66
N ALA A 3 -19.08 -9.52 -10.25
CA ALA A 3 -19.13 -10.65 -11.15
C ALA A 3 -19.11 -10.33 -12.65
N ARG A 4 -17.92 -10.53 -13.19
CA ARG A 4 -17.64 -11.35 -14.37
C ARG A 4 -16.20 -11.14 -14.84
N PHE A 5 -15.25 -11.71 -14.13
CA PHE A 5 -13.95 -12.08 -14.71
C PHE A 5 -13.54 -13.37 -14.01
N LEU A 6 -13.84 -14.48 -14.59
CA LEU A 6 -13.13 -15.74 -14.45
C LEU A 6 -13.73 -16.74 -15.39
N LEU A 7 -12.91 -17.25 -16.21
CA LEU A 7 -12.92 -18.54 -16.88
C LEU A 7 -12.27 -18.39 -18.25
N LEU A 8 -10.97 -18.61 -18.27
CA LEU A 8 -10.30 -19.24 -19.43
C LEU A 8 -8.84 -19.49 -18.98
N GLY A 9 -8.58 -20.72 -18.63
CA GLY A 9 -7.24 -21.19 -18.24
C GLY A 9 -7.20 -22.62 -17.71
N LEU A 10 -8.20 -23.44 -18.07
CA LEU A 10 -8.03 -24.90 -17.90
C LEU A 10 -7.18 -25.44 -19.06
N ALA A 11 -5.86 -25.47 -18.87
CA ALA A 11 -4.99 -26.29 -19.70
C ALA A 11 -5.30 -27.76 -19.41
N ALA A 12 -5.90 -28.44 -20.39
CA ALA A 12 -6.12 -29.87 -20.37
C ALA A 12 -4.76 -30.59 -20.32
N VAL A 13 -4.42 -31.15 -19.16
CA VAL A 13 -3.38 -32.14 -19.04
C VAL A 13 -3.95 -33.45 -19.53
N LEU A 14 -3.51 -33.88 -20.69
CA LEU A 14 -3.79 -35.19 -21.23
C LEU A 14 -3.30 -36.29 -20.26
N ALA A 15 -4.24 -36.95 -19.60
CA ALA A 15 -3.98 -38.11 -18.78
C ALA A 15 -3.74 -39.32 -19.71
N ALA A 16 -2.51 -39.74 -19.82
CA ALA A 16 -2.18 -41.08 -20.27
C ALA A 16 -2.40 -42.08 -19.11
N PRO A 17 -2.99 -43.23 -19.31
CA PRO A 17 -3.19 -44.20 -18.25
C PRO A 17 -1.86 -44.87 -17.91
N LEU A 18 -1.24 -44.52 -16.79
CA LEU A 18 -0.14 -45.29 -16.22
C LEU A 18 -0.73 -46.38 -15.32
N GLY A 19 -0.56 -47.61 -15.74
CA GLY A 19 -0.82 -48.80 -14.91
C GLY A 19 0.03 -48.73 -13.63
N ALA A 20 -0.61 -48.59 -12.50
CA ALA A 20 0.05 -48.56 -11.20
C ALA A 20 0.45 -49.96 -10.78
N GLN A 21 1.75 -50.26 -10.82
CA GLN A 21 2.37 -51.22 -9.90
C GLN A 21 2.91 -50.44 -8.71
N ALA A 22 2.38 -50.73 -7.55
CA ALA A 22 2.90 -50.24 -6.28
C ALA A 22 4.28 -50.86 -6.03
N SER A 23 5.32 -50.07 -6.15
CA SER A 23 6.63 -50.44 -5.62
C SER A 23 7.45 -49.19 -5.28
N ASP A 24 7.94 -49.17 -4.06
CA ASP A 24 9.12 -48.47 -3.57
C ASP A 24 9.17 -46.95 -3.48
N ARG A 25 9.61 -46.52 -2.31
CA ARG A 25 10.05 -45.16 -2.00
C ARG A 25 10.97 -44.64 -3.11
N PRO A 26 10.74 -43.42 -3.62
CA PRO A 26 11.66 -42.82 -4.57
C PRO A 26 13.06 -42.77 -3.95
N ALA A 27 14.05 -43.25 -4.68
CA ALA A 27 15.47 -43.27 -4.31
C ALA A 27 15.97 -41.82 -4.07
N ALA A 28 17.09 -41.66 -3.40
CA ALA A 28 17.73 -40.35 -3.14
C ALA A 28 17.89 -39.50 -4.42
N ASP A 29 18.10 -40.11 -5.57
CA ASP A 29 18.18 -39.45 -6.88
C ASP A 29 16.91 -38.69 -7.28
N ALA A 30 15.72 -39.14 -6.89
CA ALA A 30 14.48 -38.48 -7.24
C ALA A 30 14.31 -37.12 -6.52
N ARG A 31 14.87 -36.95 -5.31
CA ARG A 31 14.82 -35.68 -4.57
C ARG A 31 15.78 -34.64 -5.13
N SER A 32 16.99 -35.07 -5.53
CA SER A 32 17.95 -34.18 -6.23
C SER A 32 17.38 -33.64 -7.53
N GLN A 33 16.65 -34.50 -8.29
CA GLN A 33 15.96 -34.09 -9.50
C GLN A 33 14.88 -33.03 -9.26
N VAL A 34 14.09 -33.16 -8.16
CA VAL A 34 13.08 -32.14 -7.80
C VAL A 34 13.74 -30.86 -7.35
N CYS A 35 14.83 -30.90 -6.58
CA CYS A 35 15.61 -29.73 -6.22
C CYS A 35 16.13 -28.98 -7.47
N ALA A 36 16.53 -29.71 -8.50
CA ALA A 36 17.05 -29.15 -9.74
C ALA A 36 15.96 -28.52 -10.65
N THR A 37 14.68 -28.68 -10.31
CA THR A 37 13.57 -28.03 -11.05
C THR A 37 13.50 -26.52 -10.74
N HIS A 38 12.63 -25.78 -11.43
CA HIS A 38 12.41 -24.37 -11.17
C HIS A 38 11.62 -24.13 -9.86
N ALA A 39 11.67 -22.93 -9.34
CA ALA A 39 10.82 -22.48 -8.23
C ALA A 39 9.34 -22.71 -8.55
N GLY A 40 8.55 -23.02 -7.52
CA GLY A 40 7.14 -23.36 -7.67
C GLY A 40 6.86 -24.76 -8.27
N ALA A 41 7.86 -25.62 -8.46
CA ALA A 41 7.63 -26.99 -8.87
C ALA A 41 6.91 -27.79 -7.78
N THR A 42 5.90 -28.54 -8.16
CA THR A 42 5.18 -29.48 -7.31
C THR A 42 5.22 -30.87 -7.92
N VAL A 43 5.59 -31.86 -7.10
CA VAL A 43 5.51 -33.27 -7.48
C VAL A 43 4.46 -33.94 -6.60
N LEU A 44 3.40 -34.46 -7.22
CA LEU A 44 2.37 -35.19 -6.50
C LEU A 44 2.94 -36.52 -5.99
N ALA A 45 3.01 -36.66 -4.66
CA ALA A 45 3.56 -37.85 -4.03
C ALA A 45 2.51 -38.93 -3.77
N ALA A 46 1.28 -38.54 -3.39
CA ALA A 46 0.14 -39.45 -3.24
C ALA A 46 -1.14 -38.64 -3.40
N TRP A 47 -2.03 -39.06 -4.28
CA TRP A 47 -3.31 -38.42 -4.57
C TRP A 47 -4.47 -39.20 -3.98
N SER A 48 -5.43 -38.53 -3.37
CA SER A 48 -6.70 -39.09 -2.95
C SER A 48 -7.87 -38.27 -3.49
N PRO A 49 -8.64 -38.83 -4.44
CA PRO A 49 -9.81 -38.14 -4.97
C PRO A 49 -10.97 -38.01 -3.98
N ALA A 50 -10.85 -38.66 -2.82
CA ALA A 50 -11.92 -38.68 -1.80
C ALA A 50 -11.73 -37.65 -0.67
N MET A 51 -10.65 -36.86 -0.69
CA MET A 51 -10.52 -35.73 0.27
C MET A 51 -11.41 -34.55 -0.16
N PRO A 52 -12.36 -34.12 0.69
CA PRO A 52 -13.16 -32.95 0.38
C PRO A 52 -12.28 -31.70 0.23
N ALA A 53 -12.49 -30.92 -0.85
CA ALA A 53 -11.86 -29.62 -1.03
C ALA A 53 -12.43 -28.57 -0.07
N PRO A 54 -13.76 -28.48 0.19
CA PRO A 54 -14.32 -27.52 1.13
C PRO A 54 -13.87 -27.79 2.57
N GLN A 55 -13.54 -26.69 3.28
CA GLN A 55 -13.14 -26.70 4.69
C GLN A 55 -14.19 -25.90 5.49
N ARG A 56 -15.40 -26.47 5.65
CA ARG A 56 -16.56 -25.81 6.31
C ARG A 56 -16.52 -25.88 7.83
N ALA A 57 -15.51 -26.50 8.40
CA ALA A 57 -15.22 -26.48 9.82
C ALA A 57 -13.98 -25.65 10.11
N ALA A 58 -13.85 -25.08 11.31
CA ALA A 58 -12.65 -24.38 11.73
C ALA A 58 -12.24 -24.74 13.15
N TRP A 59 -10.98 -25.04 13.37
CA TRP A 59 -10.39 -25.12 14.70
C TRP A 59 -10.35 -23.73 15.32
N ILE A 60 -10.91 -23.59 16.53
CA ILE A 60 -10.90 -22.36 17.32
C ILE A 60 -9.64 -22.30 18.18
N ASP A 61 -9.23 -23.44 18.72
CA ASP A 61 -8.04 -23.63 19.53
C ASP A 61 -7.53 -25.09 19.44
N ALA A 62 -6.62 -25.49 20.31
CA ALA A 62 -5.98 -26.81 20.29
C ALA A 62 -6.98 -28.00 20.49
N LYS A 63 -8.19 -27.76 20.97
CA LYS A 63 -9.16 -28.80 21.32
C LYS A 63 -10.55 -28.58 20.77
N ARG A 64 -10.92 -27.34 20.38
CA ARG A 64 -12.27 -27.00 19.98
C ARG A 64 -12.32 -26.62 18.49
N LEU A 65 -13.34 -27.12 17.83
CA LEU A 65 -13.67 -26.73 16.45
C LEU A 65 -15.14 -26.32 16.35
N ARG A 66 -15.45 -25.49 15.37
CA ARG A 66 -16.81 -25.08 15.01
C ARG A 66 -17.19 -25.70 13.69
N TRP A 67 -18.41 -26.22 13.62
CA TRP A 67 -18.98 -26.79 12.40
C TRP A 67 -20.51 -26.83 12.44
N ALA A 68 -21.15 -26.59 11.31
CA ALA A 68 -22.60 -26.80 11.12
C ALA A 68 -22.86 -28.26 10.74
N ALA A 69 -22.75 -29.16 11.73
CA ALA A 69 -23.08 -30.56 11.53
C ALA A 69 -24.58 -30.75 11.27
N PRO A 70 -25.00 -31.76 10.43
CA PRO A 70 -26.40 -32.08 10.23
C PRO A 70 -27.11 -32.32 11.57
N ALA A 71 -28.33 -31.79 11.75
CA ALA A 71 -29.13 -31.97 12.96
C ALA A 71 -29.51 -33.45 13.24
N THR A 72 -29.46 -34.28 12.22
CA THR A 72 -29.73 -35.72 12.28
C THR A 72 -28.51 -36.56 12.66
N ALA A 73 -27.36 -35.94 12.89
CA ALA A 73 -26.13 -36.63 13.24
C ALA A 73 -26.25 -37.20 14.67
N GLU A 74 -26.11 -38.51 14.81
CA GLU A 74 -26.04 -39.21 16.10
C GLU A 74 -24.69 -39.03 16.77
N SER A 75 -23.61 -38.97 15.96
CA SER A 75 -22.27 -38.71 16.45
C SER A 75 -21.46 -37.88 15.46
N VAL A 76 -20.48 -37.13 15.99
CA VAL A 76 -19.49 -36.42 15.20
C VAL A 76 -18.13 -36.93 15.59
N VAL A 77 -17.29 -37.25 14.59
CA VAL A 77 -15.93 -37.76 14.81
C VAL A 77 -14.91 -36.96 14.04
N LEU A 78 -13.71 -36.85 14.59
CA LEU A 78 -12.51 -36.43 13.90
C LEU A 78 -11.81 -37.67 13.34
N ALA A 79 -11.74 -37.75 12.04
CA ALA A 79 -11.03 -38.82 11.32
C ALA A 79 -9.61 -38.39 11.00
N LEU A 80 -8.62 -39.19 11.35
CA LEU A 80 -7.20 -38.90 11.14
C LEU A 80 -6.53 -40.05 10.35
N ALA A 81 -5.63 -39.69 9.45
CA ALA A 81 -4.76 -40.64 8.78
C ALA A 81 -3.38 -40.03 8.50
N PRO A 82 -2.28 -40.78 8.56
CA PRO A 82 -0.94 -40.27 8.27
C PRO A 82 -0.73 -39.91 6.79
N THR A 83 -1.61 -40.40 5.92
CA THR A 83 -1.64 -40.13 4.48
C THR A 83 -3.06 -39.77 4.06
N PRO A 84 -3.29 -39.14 2.88
CA PRO A 84 -4.63 -38.79 2.41
C PRO A 84 -5.45 -39.99 1.96
N SER A 85 -5.72 -40.93 2.88
CA SER A 85 -6.41 -42.20 2.66
C SER A 85 -7.88 -42.22 3.10
N ILE A 86 -8.34 -41.16 3.80
CA ILE A 86 -9.69 -41.09 4.38
C ILE A 86 -10.73 -40.99 3.26
N VAL A 87 -11.70 -41.87 3.28
CA VAL A 87 -12.85 -41.90 2.34
C VAL A 87 -14.14 -41.71 3.14
N ALA A 88 -14.80 -40.57 2.95
CA ALA A 88 -16.07 -40.21 3.59
C ALA A 88 -17.10 -39.93 2.49
N ARG A 89 -17.92 -40.91 2.14
CA ARG A 89 -19.00 -40.79 1.14
C ARG A 89 -20.34 -40.88 1.84
N GLU A 90 -21.23 -39.92 1.59
CA GLU A 90 -22.58 -39.94 2.11
C GLU A 90 -23.28 -41.28 1.92
N GLY A 91 -23.95 -41.79 2.95
CA GLY A 91 -24.64 -43.09 2.99
C GLY A 91 -23.74 -44.31 3.13
N ALA A 92 -22.39 -44.14 3.07
CA ALA A 92 -21.44 -45.25 3.21
C ALA A 92 -20.75 -45.24 4.58
N ALA A 93 -20.11 -46.35 4.91
CA ALA A 93 -19.26 -46.39 6.09
C ALA A 93 -17.99 -45.52 5.88
N LEU A 94 -17.53 -44.84 6.91
CA LEU A 94 -16.25 -44.14 6.90
C LEU A 94 -15.08 -45.13 6.75
N ASP A 95 -14.18 -44.92 5.78
CA ASP A 95 -13.08 -45.80 5.47
C ASP A 95 -11.74 -45.05 5.45
N GLY A 96 -10.62 -45.75 5.47
CA GLY A 96 -9.26 -45.21 5.35
C GLY A 96 -8.77 -44.37 6.54
N ALA A 97 -9.56 -44.16 7.56
CA ALA A 97 -9.16 -43.47 8.78
C ALA A 97 -8.37 -44.41 9.70
N ALA A 98 -7.13 -44.03 10.04
CA ALA A 98 -6.30 -44.77 11.00
C ALA A 98 -6.80 -44.58 12.44
N GLN A 99 -7.38 -43.41 12.74
CA GLN A 99 -7.99 -43.07 14.03
C GLN A 99 -9.29 -42.35 13.81
N ARG A 100 -10.24 -42.60 14.76
CA ARG A 100 -11.53 -41.85 14.86
C ARG A 100 -11.65 -41.40 16.29
N LEU A 101 -11.67 -40.09 16.51
CA LEU A 101 -11.80 -39.48 17.82
C LEU A 101 -13.19 -38.87 17.95
N ALA A 102 -13.91 -39.23 19.01
CA ALA A 102 -15.22 -38.66 19.28
C ALA A 102 -15.09 -37.14 19.55
N LEU A 103 -16.04 -36.40 19.01
CA LEU A 103 -16.18 -34.97 19.25
C LEU A 103 -17.45 -34.71 20.04
N THR A 104 -17.32 -34.11 21.22
CA THR A 104 -18.46 -33.80 22.11
C THR A 104 -18.94 -32.39 21.83
N ARG A 105 -20.26 -32.22 21.59
CA ARG A 105 -20.87 -30.89 21.47
C ARG A 105 -20.78 -30.17 22.80
N VAL A 106 -20.25 -28.93 22.79
CA VAL A 106 -20.09 -28.09 23.98
C VAL A 106 -20.81 -26.77 23.79
N PRO A 107 -21.26 -26.07 24.90
CA PRO A 107 -21.77 -24.73 24.75
C PRO A 107 -20.78 -23.82 23.99
N SER A 108 -21.31 -22.98 23.11
CA SER A 108 -20.48 -21.96 22.48
C SER A 108 -19.99 -21.03 23.57
N PRO A 109 -18.67 -20.85 23.75
CA PRO A 109 -18.15 -19.87 24.69
C PRO A 109 -18.62 -18.49 24.25
N GLY A 110 -19.07 -17.66 25.22
CA GLY A 110 -19.59 -16.31 24.96
C GLY A 110 -18.57 -15.36 24.30
N ASP A 111 -17.31 -15.76 24.31
CA ASP A 111 -16.14 -15.06 23.76
C ASP A 111 -15.48 -15.81 22.59
N VAL A 112 -16.26 -16.50 21.78
CA VAL A 112 -15.74 -17.16 20.57
C VAL A 112 -14.93 -16.14 19.78
N ASP A 113 -13.67 -16.48 19.56
CA ASP A 113 -12.73 -15.67 18.81
C ASP A 113 -13.38 -15.21 17.48
N ARG A 114 -13.52 -13.90 17.30
CA ARG A 114 -14.16 -13.30 16.13
C ARG A 114 -13.51 -13.73 14.84
N ARG A 115 -12.23 -14.09 14.84
CA ARG A 115 -11.51 -14.59 13.67
C ARG A 115 -12.24 -15.73 12.98
N PHE A 116 -13.00 -16.55 13.73
CA PHE A 116 -13.73 -17.71 13.21
C PHE A 116 -15.25 -17.51 13.13
N SER A 117 -15.75 -16.29 13.23
CA SER A 117 -17.18 -15.97 13.15
C SER A 117 -17.81 -16.28 11.80
N HIS A 118 -17.02 -16.41 10.75
CA HIS A 118 -17.45 -16.76 9.39
C HIS A 118 -17.87 -18.22 9.23
N VAL A 119 -17.42 -19.12 10.12
CA VAL A 119 -17.84 -20.51 10.13
C VAL A 119 -19.04 -20.64 11.06
N ALA A 120 -20.15 -21.07 10.50
CA ALA A 120 -21.40 -21.30 11.26
C ALA A 120 -21.38 -22.63 12.03
N GLY A 121 -22.31 -22.78 12.96
CA GLY A 121 -22.62 -24.05 13.62
C GLY A 121 -22.20 -24.12 15.07
N ASP A 122 -22.31 -25.36 15.60
CA ASP A 122 -22.00 -25.69 16.98
C ASP A 122 -20.51 -25.83 17.23
N VAL A 123 -20.14 -25.73 18.51
CA VAL A 123 -18.76 -26.00 18.94
C VAL A 123 -18.65 -27.43 19.42
N PHE A 124 -17.67 -28.14 18.92
CA PHE A 124 -17.31 -29.49 19.29
C PHE A 124 -15.93 -29.51 19.93
N ALA A 125 -15.71 -30.38 20.92
CA ALA A 125 -14.46 -30.49 21.65
C ALA A 125 -13.92 -31.92 21.65
N LEU A 126 -12.59 -32.03 21.63
CA LEU A 126 -11.83 -33.23 21.95
C LEU A 126 -11.52 -33.29 23.46
N ASP A 127 -11.49 -34.50 24.02
CA ASP A 127 -11.06 -34.71 25.42
C ASP A 127 -9.61 -34.27 25.65
N ALA A 128 -8.72 -34.50 24.67
CA ALA A 128 -7.31 -34.14 24.72
C ALA A 128 -6.84 -33.46 23.43
N ALA A 129 -5.82 -32.61 23.54
CA ALA A 129 -5.15 -32.02 22.37
C ALA A 129 -4.49 -33.10 21.52
N LEU A 130 -4.44 -32.86 20.19
CA LEU A 130 -3.80 -33.78 19.26
C LEU A 130 -2.26 -33.76 19.42
N PRO A 131 -1.60 -34.92 19.24
CA PRO A 131 -0.14 -34.96 19.17
C PRO A 131 0.35 -34.21 17.92
N ALA A 132 1.58 -33.69 17.95
CA ALA A 132 2.18 -32.90 16.86
C ALA A 132 2.12 -33.65 15.50
N THR A 133 2.31 -34.97 15.51
CA THR A 133 2.27 -35.80 14.30
C THR A 133 0.88 -35.90 13.64
N ALA A 134 -0.20 -35.64 14.36
CA ALA A 134 -1.54 -35.64 13.78
C ALA A 134 -1.75 -34.48 12.77
N TRP A 135 -1.04 -33.36 12.95
CA TRP A 135 -1.13 -32.19 12.05
C TRP A 135 -0.40 -32.39 10.73
N GLN A 136 0.46 -33.40 10.65
CA GLN A 136 1.25 -33.73 9.46
C GLN A 136 0.50 -34.65 8.48
N GLY A 137 -0.69 -35.14 8.84
CA GLY A 137 -1.51 -36.05 8.08
C GLY A 137 -2.81 -35.46 7.54
N ALA A 138 -3.64 -36.33 6.99
CA ALA A 138 -4.99 -36.00 6.57
C ALA A 138 -5.95 -35.95 7.77
N MET A 139 -6.90 -34.99 7.73
CA MET A 139 -7.84 -34.73 8.81
C MET A 139 -9.20 -34.33 8.23
N LEU A 140 -10.30 -34.99 8.68
CA LEU A 140 -11.67 -34.61 8.35
C LEU A 140 -12.54 -34.63 9.61
N VAL A 141 -13.53 -33.74 9.66
CA VAL A 141 -14.66 -33.88 10.57
C VAL A 141 -15.81 -34.58 9.84
N VAL A 142 -16.43 -35.57 10.49
CA VAL A 142 -17.45 -36.43 9.89
C VAL A 142 -18.63 -36.58 10.82
N ALA A 143 -19.84 -36.36 10.33
CA ALA A 143 -21.09 -36.64 10.99
C ALA A 143 -21.61 -38.02 10.59
N LEU A 144 -22.03 -38.84 11.56
CA LEU A 144 -22.48 -40.20 11.36
C LEU A 144 -23.93 -40.39 11.85
N ASP A 145 -24.67 -41.22 11.15
CA ASP A 145 -25.98 -41.70 11.58
C ASP A 145 -25.89 -42.79 12.68
N ALA A 146 -27.02 -43.33 13.10
CA ALA A 146 -27.10 -44.40 14.12
C ALA A 146 -26.47 -45.72 13.69
N GLU A 147 -26.37 -45.98 12.37
CA GLU A 147 -25.75 -47.15 11.80
C GLU A 147 -24.26 -46.93 11.52
N GLY A 148 -23.71 -45.75 11.85
CA GLY A 148 -22.31 -45.34 11.64
C GLY A 148 -21.98 -45.01 10.20
N ARG A 149 -22.96 -44.62 9.36
CA ARG A 149 -22.78 -44.20 7.98
C ARG A 149 -22.56 -42.69 7.94
N VAL A 150 -21.81 -42.20 6.99
CA VAL A 150 -21.51 -40.78 6.80
C VAL A 150 -22.77 -40.03 6.36
N LEU A 151 -23.18 -39.04 7.12
CA LEU A 151 -24.19 -38.07 6.76
C LEU A 151 -23.59 -36.86 6.04
N ASP A 152 -22.47 -36.37 6.53
CA ASP A 152 -21.70 -35.25 5.96
C ASP A 152 -20.23 -35.33 6.42
N ALA A 153 -19.32 -34.79 5.62
CA ALA A 153 -17.91 -34.70 5.94
C ALA A 153 -17.30 -33.42 5.34
N THR A 154 -16.32 -32.86 6.01
CA THR A 154 -15.62 -31.67 5.51
C THR A 154 -14.18 -31.60 6.01
N GLY A 155 -13.33 -30.90 5.25
CA GLY A 155 -12.03 -30.42 5.73
C GLY A 155 -12.18 -29.38 6.83
N ILE A 156 -11.07 -29.02 7.46
CA ILE A 156 -11.05 -28.18 8.65
C ILE A 156 -10.00 -27.08 8.45
N GLN A 157 -10.39 -25.81 8.66
CA GLN A 157 -9.47 -24.68 8.73
C GLN A 157 -8.64 -24.79 10.01
N ILE A 158 -7.32 -24.68 9.89
CA ILE A 158 -6.37 -25.10 10.94
C ILE A 158 -5.75 -23.97 11.75
N ALA A 159 -5.91 -22.71 11.32
CA ALA A 159 -5.16 -21.58 11.86
C ALA A 159 -5.27 -21.44 13.39
N GLY A 160 -6.48 -21.56 13.96
CA GLY A 160 -6.66 -21.46 15.41
C GLY A 160 -5.97 -22.54 16.21
N ALA A 161 -5.92 -23.77 15.67
CA ALA A 161 -5.21 -24.86 16.35
C ALA A 161 -3.70 -24.70 16.26
N LEU A 162 -3.16 -24.30 15.11
CA LEU A 162 -1.71 -24.10 14.97
C LEU A 162 -1.22 -22.92 15.83
N ASP A 163 -2.02 -21.86 15.92
CA ASP A 163 -1.75 -20.74 16.84
C ASP A 163 -1.69 -21.21 18.31
N ALA A 164 -2.60 -22.09 18.70
CA ALA A 164 -2.65 -22.57 20.08
C ALA A 164 -1.58 -23.62 20.40
N ALA A 165 -1.26 -24.51 19.44
CA ALA A 165 -0.39 -25.66 19.67
C ALA A 165 1.10 -25.37 19.46
N PHE A 166 1.46 -24.56 18.47
CA PHE A 166 2.85 -24.39 18.00
C PHE A 166 3.38 -22.96 18.13
N ALA A 167 2.52 -21.95 17.85
CA ALA A 167 2.98 -20.57 17.80
C ALA A 167 3.59 -20.05 19.12
N PRO A 168 3.13 -20.44 20.32
CA PRO A 168 3.76 -19.99 21.57
C PRO A 168 5.22 -20.36 21.70
N ALA A 169 5.64 -21.54 21.17
CA ALA A 169 7.02 -21.98 21.15
C ALA A 169 7.81 -21.50 19.92
N ALA A 170 7.11 -21.15 18.84
CA ALA A 170 7.71 -20.67 17.57
C ALA A 170 7.85 -19.15 17.49
N ARG A 171 7.11 -18.39 18.29
CA ARG A 171 7.00 -16.93 18.21
C ARG A 171 8.36 -16.23 18.20
N ASP A 172 9.28 -16.68 19.06
CA ASP A 172 10.62 -16.08 19.22
C ASP A 172 11.69 -16.83 18.43
N ALA A 173 11.32 -17.84 17.62
CA ALA A 173 12.25 -18.58 16.82
C ALA A 173 12.86 -17.70 15.71
N ALA A 174 14.19 -17.78 15.57
CA ALA A 174 14.90 -17.14 14.47
C ALA A 174 14.70 -17.99 13.19
N LEU A 175 13.86 -17.52 12.28
CA LEU A 175 13.55 -18.20 11.01
C LEU A 175 14.46 -17.67 9.87
N GLY A 176 14.48 -18.40 8.75
CA GLY A 176 15.33 -18.09 7.62
C GLY A 176 16.75 -18.70 7.71
N ALA A 177 17.62 -18.29 6.79
CA ALA A 177 19.03 -18.68 6.79
C ALA A 177 19.86 -17.63 7.55
N ARG A 178 20.67 -18.07 8.51
CA ARG A 178 21.51 -17.20 9.36
C ARG A 178 22.92 -17.75 9.51
N ILE A 179 23.90 -16.86 9.56
CA ILE A 179 25.32 -17.20 9.77
C ILE A 179 25.70 -16.77 11.19
N GLU A 180 26.08 -17.70 12.01
CA GLU A 180 26.46 -17.48 13.40
C GLU A 180 27.74 -18.23 13.73
N GLY A 181 28.82 -17.53 14.04
CA GLY A 181 30.10 -18.14 14.41
C GLY A 181 30.70 -19.05 13.32
N GLY A 182 30.48 -18.77 12.05
CA GLY A 182 30.97 -19.57 10.92
C GLY A 182 30.10 -20.78 10.58
N ILE A 183 28.97 -20.96 11.27
CA ILE A 183 27.99 -22.00 11.01
C ILE A 183 26.78 -21.36 10.32
N THR A 184 26.29 -21.97 9.22
CA THR A 184 25.03 -21.55 8.60
C THR A 184 23.88 -22.40 9.11
N ARG A 185 22.85 -21.74 9.68
CA ARG A 185 21.64 -22.36 10.20
C ARG A 185 20.46 -22.02 9.31
N PHE A 186 19.66 -23.02 8.97
CA PHE A 186 18.42 -22.88 8.24
C PHE A 186 17.25 -23.25 9.15
N ALA A 187 16.23 -22.44 9.21
CA ALA A 187 15.04 -22.67 10.02
C ALA A 187 13.77 -22.29 9.27
N LEU A 188 12.79 -23.23 9.23
CA LEU A 188 11.50 -23.04 8.57
C LEU A 188 10.37 -23.49 9.49
N TRP A 189 9.37 -22.63 9.71
CA TRP A 189 8.16 -23.01 10.43
C TRP A 189 7.18 -23.72 9.50
N ALA A 190 6.95 -25.00 9.74
CA ALA A 190 6.04 -25.83 8.94
C ALA A 190 5.49 -27.01 9.77
N PRO A 191 4.62 -26.78 10.75
CA PRO A 191 4.12 -27.81 11.66
C PRO A 191 3.29 -28.89 10.96
N THR A 192 2.74 -28.59 9.78
CA THR A 192 1.94 -29.53 8.97
C THR A 192 2.75 -30.36 7.98
N ALA A 193 4.04 -30.05 7.82
CA ALA A 193 4.90 -30.82 6.93
C ALA A 193 5.27 -32.18 7.53
N SER A 194 5.15 -33.23 6.77
CA SER A 194 5.55 -34.59 7.16
C SER A 194 7.05 -34.85 6.96
N LYS A 195 7.68 -34.05 6.06
CA LYS A 195 9.12 -34.12 5.79
C LYS A 195 9.57 -32.80 5.12
N ILE A 196 10.75 -32.32 5.51
CA ILE A 196 11.42 -31.22 4.83
C ILE A 196 12.87 -31.60 4.55
N ASP A 197 13.31 -31.32 3.32
CA ASP A 197 14.72 -31.36 2.95
C ASP A 197 15.17 -29.98 2.46
N LEU A 198 16.41 -29.65 2.77
CA LEU A 198 17.10 -28.46 2.27
C LEU A 198 17.84 -28.83 0.98
N CYS A 199 17.57 -28.11 -0.11
CA CYS A 199 18.34 -28.13 -1.35
C CYS A 199 19.44 -27.08 -1.26
N LEU A 200 20.70 -27.49 -1.32
CA LEU A 200 21.84 -26.59 -1.42
C LEU A 200 22.43 -26.71 -2.82
N PHE A 201 22.47 -25.61 -3.55
CA PHE A 201 23.00 -25.55 -4.91
C PHE A 201 24.50 -25.22 -4.89
N ASP A 202 25.30 -25.84 -5.78
CA ASP A 202 26.70 -25.50 -5.88
C ASP A 202 26.91 -24.04 -6.30
N ALA A 203 28.01 -23.44 -5.89
CA ALA A 203 28.34 -22.09 -6.32
C ALA A 203 28.43 -22.07 -7.87
N PRO A 204 27.93 -21.03 -8.55
CA PRO A 204 28.12 -20.92 -9.97
C PRO A 204 29.63 -20.86 -10.25
N GLY A 205 30.17 -21.86 -10.93
CA GLY A 205 31.49 -21.76 -11.52
C GLY A 205 31.45 -20.71 -12.61
N GLU A 206 32.56 -20.02 -12.89
CA GLU A 206 32.64 -18.92 -13.88
C GLU A 206 32.21 -19.31 -15.32
N ALA A 207 31.77 -20.55 -15.56
CA ALA A 207 31.44 -21.07 -16.88
C ALA A 207 30.13 -21.88 -16.99
N ALA A 208 29.29 -21.98 -15.93
CA ALA A 208 28.07 -22.80 -16.01
C ALA A 208 26.83 -22.02 -15.61
N ALA A 209 26.02 -21.68 -16.60
CA ALA A 209 24.68 -21.09 -16.39
C ALA A 209 23.67 -22.09 -15.77
N GLU A 210 24.03 -23.37 -15.57
CA GLU A 210 23.22 -24.39 -14.94
C GLU A 210 24.00 -25.02 -13.78
N ALA A 211 23.41 -25.03 -12.59
CA ALA A 211 23.98 -25.70 -11.42
C ALA A 211 24.00 -27.20 -11.67
N THR A 212 25.18 -27.78 -11.85
CA THR A 212 25.35 -29.22 -12.12
C THR A 212 25.38 -30.06 -10.85
N GLY A 213 25.34 -29.45 -9.65
CA GLY A 213 25.36 -30.16 -8.38
C GLY A 213 24.35 -29.59 -7.38
N VAL A 214 23.43 -30.44 -6.91
CA VAL A 214 22.51 -30.13 -5.82
C VAL A 214 22.72 -31.11 -4.68
N GLN A 215 22.98 -30.58 -3.47
CA GLN A 215 23.05 -31.37 -2.26
C GLN A 215 21.71 -31.31 -1.53
N VAL A 216 21.14 -32.51 -1.23
CA VAL A 216 19.90 -32.60 -0.46
C VAL A 216 20.25 -32.99 0.98
N ARG A 217 19.76 -32.18 1.93
CA ARG A 217 19.99 -32.36 3.37
C ARG A 217 18.67 -32.49 4.11
N ALA A 218 18.46 -33.57 4.84
CA ALA A 218 17.27 -33.74 5.68
C ALA A 218 17.27 -32.67 6.80
N MET A 219 16.12 -32.08 7.07
CA MET A 219 15.90 -31.20 8.22
C MET A 219 15.27 -31.96 9.38
N THR A 220 15.42 -31.43 10.59
CA THR A 220 14.89 -32.01 11.82
C THR A 220 13.84 -31.08 12.41
N VAL A 221 12.69 -31.60 12.84
CA VAL A 221 11.62 -30.80 13.45
C VAL A 221 11.73 -30.79 14.97
N ASP A 222 11.52 -29.63 15.56
CA ASP A 222 11.13 -29.51 16.97
C ASP A 222 9.59 -29.66 17.07
N ALA A 223 9.17 -30.73 17.74
CA ALA A 223 7.75 -31.08 17.85
C ALA A 223 6.91 -30.05 18.65
N ALA A 224 7.54 -29.25 19.51
CA ALA A 224 6.82 -28.23 20.30
C ALA A 224 6.53 -26.98 19.50
N SER A 225 7.46 -26.55 18.66
CA SER A 225 7.33 -25.31 17.88
C SER A 225 6.90 -25.55 16.42
N GLY A 226 7.06 -26.76 15.89
CA GLY A 226 6.87 -27.04 14.47
C GLY A 226 7.94 -26.44 13.56
N VAL A 227 9.07 -25.99 14.14
CA VAL A 227 10.20 -25.42 13.40
C VAL A 227 11.12 -26.54 12.94
N TRP A 228 11.40 -26.58 11.65
CA TRP A 228 12.37 -27.46 11.02
C TRP A 228 13.72 -26.79 10.93
N THR A 229 14.79 -27.46 11.29
CA THR A 229 16.15 -26.88 11.29
C THR A 229 17.17 -27.79 10.63
N HIS A 230 18.19 -27.16 10.05
CA HIS A 230 19.42 -27.82 9.61
C HIS A 230 20.62 -26.88 9.81
N ALA A 231 21.74 -27.40 10.24
CA ALA A 231 22.97 -26.62 10.41
C ALA A 231 24.09 -27.21 9.55
N VAL A 232 24.85 -26.33 8.91
CA VAL A 232 26.04 -26.67 8.13
C VAL A 232 27.22 -25.99 8.80
N ASP A 233 28.24 -26.76 9.15
CA ASP A 233 29.48 -26.27 9.79
C ASP A 233 30.39 -25.60 8.71
N ALA A 234 29.87 -24.55 8.14
CA ALA A 234 30.52 -23.68 7.14
C ALA A 234 29.75 -22.36 7.00
N ASP A 235 30.47 -21.30 6.66
CA ASP A 235 29.92 -20.05 6.17
C ASP A 235 29.47 -20.25 4.71
N LEU A 236 28.15 -20.30 4.48
CA LEU A 236 27.55 -20.51 3.16
C LEU A 236 27.11 -19.20 2.49
N ARG A 237 27.66 -18.06 2.86
CA ARG A 237 27.36 -16.76 2.27
C ARG A 237 27.42 -16.81 0.74
N GLY A 238 26.35 -16.31 0.08
CA GLY A 238 26.22 -16.36 -1.37
C GLY A 238 25.74 -17.70 -1.94
N ARG A 239 25.61 -18.75 -1.10
CA ARG A 239 25.05 -20.05 -1.55
C ARG A 239 23.55 -19.93 -1.79
N ARG A 240 23.09 -20.52 -2.88
CA ARG A 240 21.68 -20.64 -3.23
C ARG A 240 21.07 -21.86 -2.53
N TYR A 241 19.81 -21.71 -2.09
CA TYR A 241 19.07 -22.81 -1.46
C TYR A 241 17.57 -22.75 -1.76
N ALA A 242 16.87 -23.84 -1.52
CA ALA A 242 15.42 -23.94 -1.49
C ALA A 242 15.01 -25.05 -0.54
N PHE A 243 13.72 -25.13 -0.21
CA PHE A 243 13.17 -26.22 0.59
C PHE A 243 12.36 -27.19 -0.28
N LEU A 244 12.40 -28.48 0.05
CA LEU A 244 11.42 -29.46 -0.40
C LEU A 244 10.49 -29.79 0.76
N VAL A 245 9.23 -29.41 0.65
CA VAL A 245 8.22 -29.57 1.70
C VAL A 245 7.22 -30.64 1.28
N ASP A 246 7.16 -31.73 2.03
CA ASP A 246 6.15 -32.78 1.87
C ASP A 246 4.97 -32.47 2.80
N VAL A 247 3.81 -32.10 2.24
CA VAL A 247 2.65 -31.61 3.00
C VAL A 247 1.33 -32.09 2.40
N VAL A 248 0.33 -32.35 3.24
CA VAL A 248 -1.02 -32.68 2.80
C VAL A 248 -1.78 -31.38 2.49
N VAL A 249 -2.29 -31.28 1.26
CA VAL A 249 -3.06 -30.12 0.78
C VAL A 249 -4.52 -30.52 0.66
N PRO A 250 -5.47 -29.82 1.31
CA PRO A 250 -6.90 -30.11 1.20
C PRO A 250 -7.36 -30.11 -0.27
N GLY A 251 -8.15 -31.14 -0.66
CA GLY A 251 -8.64 -31.28 -2.03
C GLY A 251 -7.61 -31.75 -3.07
N VAL A 252 -6.33 -31.83 -2.73
CA VAL A 252 -5.23 -32.24 -3.63
C VAL A 252 -4.60 -33.56 -3.18
N GLY A 253 -4.15 -33.66 -1.94
CA GLY A 253 -3.48 -34.81 -1.39
C GLY A 253 -2.09 -34.49 -0.83
N LEU A 254 -1.23 -35.52 -0.71
CA LEU A 254 0.16 -35.33 -0.28
C LEU A 254 1.01 -34.84 -1.47
N VAL A 255 1.59 -33.67 -1.35
CA VAL A 255 2.45 -33.06 -2.38
C VAL A 255 3.86 -32.83 -1.84
N ARG A 256 4.83 -32.74 -2.76
CA ARG A 256 6.20 -32.26 -2.50
C ARG A 256 6.39 -30.98 -3.24
N ASN A 257 6.50 -29.89 -2.52
CA ASN A 257 6.70 -28.55 -3.05
C ASN A 257 8.17 -28.15 -2.99
N ARG A 258 8.74 -27.71 -4.10
CA ARG A 258 9.97 -26.95 -4.10
C ARG A 258 9.61 -25.47 -3.90
N VAL A 259 10.11 -24.86 -2.86
CA VAL A 259 9.72 -23.51 -2.45
C VAL A 259 10.94 -22.74 -1.95
N THR A 260 10.95 -21.42 -2.17
CA THR A 260 11.89 -20.48 -1.56
C THR A 260 11.54 -20.23 -0.09
N ASP A 261 12.44 -19.62 0.63
CA ASP A 261 12.26 -19.31 2.04
C ASP A 261 11.41 -18.03 2.18
N PRO A 262 10.29 -18.03 2.94
CA PRO A 262 9.52 -16.82 3.21
C PRO A 262 10.30 -15.73 3.97
N TYR A 263 11.39 -16.11 4.65
CA TYR A 263 12.32 -15.23 5.36
C TYR A 263 13.63 -15.00 4.57
N SER A 264 13.59 -15.14 3.24
CA SER A 264 14.76 -14.85 2.39
C SER A 264 15.23 -13.42 2.59
N LEU A 265 16.53 -13.23 2.84
CA LEU A 265 17.20 -11.91 2.81
C LEU A 265 17.87 -11.64 1.47
N GLY A 266 17.99 -12.64 0.62
CA GLY A 266 18.54 -12.57 -0.73
C GLY A 266 17.89 -13.57 -1.65
N LEU A 267 17.74 -13.18 -2.90
CA LEU A 267 17.19 -13.98 -4.01
C LEU A 267 18.08 -13.82 -5.23
N ASN A 268 18.07 -14.80 -6.11
CA ASN A 268 18.58 -14.64 -7.46
C ASN A 268 17.46 -14.20 -8.42
N ALA A 269 17.82 -13.93 -9.67
CA ALA A 269 16.87 -13.41 -10.66
C ALA A 269 15.60 -14.28 -10.79
N ASP A 270 14.45 -13.60 -10.91
CA ASP A 270 13.11 -14.18 -10.98
C ASP A 270 12.77 -15.10 -9.79
N SER A 271 13.36 -14.82 -8.63
CA SER A 271 13.12 -15.49 -7.35
C SER A 271 13.19 -17.03 -7.40
N ARG A 272 14.12 -17.56 -8.21
CA ARG A 272 14.26 -19.00 -8.43
C ARG A 272 14.81 -19.74 -7.23
N GLU A 273 15.76 -19.15 -6.53
CA GLU A 273 16.36 -19.68 -5.30
C GLU A 273 16.55 -18.55 -4.30
N SER A 274 16.40 -18.89 -3.02
CA SER A 274 16.87 -18.09 -1.92
C SER A 274 18.40 -18.11 -1.88
N VAL A 275 18.99 -17.00 -1.43
CA VAL A 275 20.44 -16.85 -1.28
C VAL A 275 20.78 -16.60 0.18
N VAL A 276 21.71 -17.35 0.73
CA VAL A 276 22.23 -17.11 2.09
C VAL A 276 22.93 -15.75 2.09
N LEU A 277 22.38 -14.80 2.83
CA LEU A 277 22.89 -13.44 2.91
C LEU A 277 22.99 -12.99 4.36
N ASP A 278 24.03 -12.20 4.64
CA ASP A 278 24.23 -11.49 5.89
C ASP A 278 24.14 -9.98 5.60
N LEU A 279 23.15 -9.31 6.17
CA LEU A 279 22.96 -7.88 5.96
C LEU A 279 24.06 -7.02 6.61
N ASP A 280 24.83 -7.58 7.53
CA ASP A 280 26.01 -6.92 8.12
C ASP A 280 27.28 -7.10 7.27
N ASP A 281 27.24 -7.95 6.23
CA ASP A 281 28.37 -8.14 5.33
C ASP A 281 28.74 -6.84 4.61
N PRO A 282 30.04 -6.45 4.61
CA PRO A 282 30.52 -5.29 3.84
C PRO A 282 30.13 -5.33 2.34
N ALA A 283 29.95 -6.51 1.74
CA ALA A 283 29.50 -6.63 0.35
C ALA A 283 28.08 -6.08 0.11
N THR A 284 27.26 -6.02 1.14
CA THR A 284 25.89 -5.46 1.10
C THR A 284 25.86 -3.96 1.41
N GLN A 285 26.98 -3.34 1.73
CA GLN A 285 27.05 -1.95 2.20
C GLN A 285 27.67 -1.04 1.13
N PRO A 286 27.02 0.08 0.76
CA PRO A 286 27.64 1.10 -0.05
C PRO A 286 28.74 1.82 0.75
N LYS A 287 29.66 2.44 0.04
CA LYS A 287 30.74 3.22 0.70
C LYS A 287 30.15 4.31 1.60
N GLY A 288 30.57 4.33 2.85
CA GLY A 288 30.10 5.33 3.82
C GLY A 288 28.80 4.96 4.53
N TRP A 289 28.23 3.77 4.29
CA TRP A 289 26.97 3.34 4.93
C TRP A 289 27.02 3.43 6.45
N ALA A 290 28.10 3.03 7.10
CA ALA A 290 28.23 3.10 8.57
C ALA A 290 28.14 4.53 9.11
N SER A 291 28.51 5.55 8.32
CA SER A 291 28.47 6.97 8.68
C SER A 291 27.27 7.72 8.15
N ASP A 292 26.38 7.05 7.43
CA ASP A 292 25.14 7.65 6.94
C ASP A 292 24.30 8.21 8.10
N ARG A 293 23.69 9.37 7.89
CA ARG A 293 22.86 10.05 8.88
C ARG A 293 21.47 10.29 8.29
N ARG A 294 20.48 9.70 8.92
CA ARG A 294 19.06 9.99 8.64
C ARG A 294 18.80 11.46 8.91
N PRO A 295 18.09 12.19 8.02
CA PRO A 295 17.72 13.58 8.28
C PRO A 295 16.86 13.70 9.54
N ASP A 296 17.12 14.74 10.35
CA ASP A 296 16.35 15.08 11.54
C ASP A 296 15.40 16.26 11.25
N THR A 297 14.61 16.11 10.21
CA THR A 297 13.69 17.16 9.71
C THR A 297 12.28 17.05 10.27
N VAL A 298 11.94 15.92 10.92
CA VAL A 298 10.60 15.59 11.40
C VAL A 298 10.65 15.21 12.88
N GLN A 299 9.97 15.99 13.71
CA GLN A 299 9.81 15.73 15.14
C GLN A 299 8.48 15.02 15.43
N GLY A 300 7.44 15.29 14.65
CA GLY A 300 6.13 14.66 14.74
C GLY A 300 5.46 14.53 13.37
N HIS A 301 4.36 13.77 13.30
CA HIS A 301 3.65 13.52 12.03
C HIS A 301 3.27 14.81 11.30
N THR A 302 2.89 15.88 12.01
CA THR A 302 2.45 17.14 11.38
C THR A 302 3.58 17.90 10.68
N ASP A 303 4.85 17.54 10.94
CA ASP A 303 6.00 18.08 10.22
C ASP A 303 6.18 17.42 8.84
N MET A 304 5.62 16.22 8.65
CA MET A 304 5.82 15.47 7.43
C MET A 304 5.12 16.13 6.24
N VAL A 305 5.89 16.31 5.17
CA VAL A 305 5.40 16.53 3.82
C VAL A 305 6.04 15.47 2.94
N ILE A 306 5.22 14.61 2.41
CA ILE A 306 5.62 13.39 1.71
C ILE A 306 5.48 13.58 0.20
N HIS A 307 6.46 13.08 -0.55
CA HIS A 307 6.41 12.98 -2.00
C HIS A 307 6.42 11.49 -2.39
N GLU A 308 5.32 10.99 -2.88
CA GLU A 308 5.15 9.61 -3.31
C GLU A 308 5.82 9.38 -4.65
N LEU A 309 6.69 8.38 -4.75
CA LEU A 309 7.55 8.20 -5.90
C LEU A 309 7.76 6.72 -6.25
N HIS A 310 7.67 6.38 -7.53
CA HIS A 310 8.01 5.07 -8.04
C HIS A 310 9.48 5.04 -8.52
N VAL A 311 10.24 4.02 -8.12
CA VAL A 311 11.69 3.92 -8.44
C VAL A 311 11.97 3.98 -9.93
N ARG A 312 11.17 3.29 -10.74
CA ARG A 312 11.36 3.26 -12.18
C ARG A 312 10.97 4.58 -12.84
N ASP A 313 9.82 5.17 -12.46
CA ASP A 313 9.33 6.44 -12.99
C ASP A 313 10.31 7.59 -12.75
N PHE A 314 11.04 7.52 -11.62
CA PHE A 314 12.00 8.55 -11.24
C PHE A 314 13.01 8.87 -12.35
N SER A 315 13.47 7.85 -13.08
CA SER A 315 14.60 8.08 -13.98
C SER A 315 14.55 7.37 -15.32
N ARG A 316 13.52 6.54 -15.57
CA ARG A 316 13.45 5.74 -16.80
C ARG A 316 13.58 6.61 -18.05
N ASP A 317 12.99 7.79 -18.05
CA ASP A 317 12.97 8.75 -19.15
C ASP A 317 13.84 9.99 -18.91
N ASP A 318 14.66 10.02 -17.85
CA ASP A 318 15.63 11.09 -17.58
C ASP A 318 16.93 10.83 -18.32
N ALA A 319 17.14 11.56 -19.45
CA ALA A 319 18.34 11.45 -20.26
C ALA A 319 19.61 11.91 -19.54
N THR A 320 19.51 12.62 -18.41
CA THR A 320 20.67 13.05 -17.61
C THR A 320 21.22 11.94 -16.73
N VAL A 321 20.46 10.85 -16.54
CA VAL A 321 20.91 9.63 -15.84
C VAL A 321 21.65 8.73 -16.82
N PRO A 322 22.82 8.12 -16.45
CA PRO A 322 23.49 7.11 -17.25
C PRO A 322 22.52 5.97 -17.64
N GLU A 323 22.53 5.55 -18.89
CA GLU A 323 21.56 4.61 -19.45
C GLU A 323 21.44 3.31 -18.65
N ALA A 324 22.55 2.75 -18.17
CA ALA A 324 22.58 1.53 -17.36
C ALA A 324 21.90 1.68 -15.99
N HIS A 325 21.67 2.91 -15.52
CA HIS A 325 21.08 3.20 -14.22
C HIS A 325 19.65 3.75 -14.31
N ARG A 326 19.12 3.99 -15.52
CA ARG A 326 17.76 4.50 -15.70
C ARG A 326 16.72 3.48 -15.24
N GLY A 327 15.77 3.95 -14.43
CA GLY A 327 14.73 3.12 -13.82
C GLY A 327 15.24 2.19 -12.72
N LYS A 328 16.42 2.44 -12.14
CA LYS A 328 17.09 1.60 -11.15
C LYS A 328 17.49 2.37 -9.90
N TYR A 329 17.80 1.66 -8.81
CA TYR A 329 18.26 2.24 -7.53
C TYR A 329 19.44 3.21 -7.71
N LEU A 330 20.41 2.87 -8.54
CA LEU A 330 21.60 3.70 -8.76
C LEU A 330 21.31 5.03 -9.46
N ALA A 331 20.13 5.24 -10.04
CA ALA A 331 19.76 6.54 -10.59
C ALA A 331 19.84 7.66 -9.55
N PHE A 332 19.44 7.37 -8.32
CA PHE A 332 19.43 8.31 -7.20
C PHE A 332 20.84 8.72 -6.74
N THR A 333 21.86 7.94 -7.07
CA THR A 333 23.26 8.23 -6.68
C THR A 333 23.96 9.29 -7.56
N HIS A 334 23.26 9.79 -8.58
CA HIS A 334 23.78 10.81 -9.50
C HIS A 334 23.24 12.21 -9.14
N PRO A 335 23.94 13.00 -8.33
CA PRO A 335 23.38 14.22 -7.74
C PRO A 335 23.06 15.32 -8.76
N ASP A 336 23.67 15.29 -9.93
CA ASP A 336 23.52 16.34 -10.95
C ASP A 336 22.50 16.01 -12.04
N THR A 337 21.72 14.92 -11.87
CA THR A 337 20.62 14.57 -12.77
C THR A 337 19.42 15.49 -12.58
N ALA A 338 18.53 15.55 -13.56
CA ALA A 338 17.35 16.41 -13.48
C ALA A 338 16.47 16.03 -12.28
N GLY A 339 16.22 14.71 -12.08
CA GLY A 339 15.44 14.20 -10.95
C GLY A 339 16.05 14.57 -9.60
N MET A 340 17.34 14.30 -9.36
CA MET A 340 17.99 14.60 -8.08
C MET A 340 18.13 16.10 -7.81
N ARG A 341 18.31 16.94 -8.82
CA ARG A 341 18.27 18.40 -8.66
C ARG A 341 16.88 18.87 -8.23
N HIS A 342 15.84 18.30 -8.84
CA HIS A 342 14.45 18.62 -8.50
C HIS A 342 14.12 18.22 -7.07
N LEU A 343 14.42 16.97 -6.65
CA LEU A 343 14.19 16.51 -5.28
C LEU A 343 14.93 17.36 -4.24
N ARG A 344 16.19 17.75 -4.50
CA ARG A 344 16.92 18.67 -3.60
C ARG A 344 16.25 20.04 -3.51
N ALA A 345 15.78 20.58 -4.63
CA ALA A 345 15.08 21.86 -4.62
C ALA A 345 13.76 21.80 -3.83
N LEU A 346 13.06 20.68 -3.85
CA LEU A 346 11.89 20.44 -3.02
C LEU A 346 12.27 20.27 -1.53
N ALA A 347 13.36 19.55 -1.22
CA ALA A 347 13.88 19.40 0.14
C ALA A 347 14.28 20.76 0.72
N ASP A 348 15.02 21.58 -0.04
CA ASP A 348 15.40 22.95 0.35
C ASP A 348 14.16 23.83 0.58
N ALA A 349 13.07 23.58 -0.12
CA ALA A 349 11.80 24.25 0.07
C ALA A 349 11.01 23.75 1.29
N GLY A 350 11.26 22.55 1.80
CA GLY A 350 10.59 22.01 2.99
C GLY A 350 9.90 20.67 2.79
N LEU A 351 10.13 19.96 1.67
CA LEU A 351 9.77 18.55 1.53
C LEU A 351 10.60 17.73 2.50
N THR A 352 9.99 16.79 3.22
CA THR A 352 10.69 16.04 4.29
C THR A 352 10.92 14.58 3.94
N ASP A 353 10.03 13.95 3.19
CA ASP A 353 10.03 12.51 2.97
C ASP A 353 9.81 12.16 1.50
N ILE A 354 10.51 11.12 1.04
CA ILE A 354 10.16 10.38 -0.17
C ILE A 354 9.53 9.06 0.26
N HIS A 355 8.29 8.79 -0.14
CA HIS A 355 7.68 7.49 0.01
C HIS A 355 7.76 6.74 -1.34
N LEU A 356 8.53 5.65 -1.34
CA LEU A 356 8.70 4.80 -2.51
C LEU A 356 7.51 3.83 -2.60
N LEU A 357 6.90 3.71 -3.78
CA LEU A 357 6.01 2.60 -4.10
C LEU A 357 6.74 1.27 -3.83
N PRO A 358 6.03 0.12 -3.73
CA PRO A 358 6.65 -1.12 -3.28
C PRO A 358 7.97 -1.44 -3.98
N THR A 359 8.99 -1.80 -3.18
CA THR A 359 10.35 -2.06 -3.64
C THR A 359 10.91 -3.39 -3.15
N TYR A 360 10.05 -4.22 -2.55
CA TYR A 360 10.38 -5.61 -2.28
C TYR A 360 10.17 -6.47 -3.54
N ASP A 361 10.52 -7.74 -3.46
CA ASP A 361 10.45 -8.70 -4.56
C ASP A 361 9.03 -8.85 -5.13
N LEU A 362 8.88 -8.52 -6.41
CA LEU A 362 7.61 -8.47 -7.15
C LEU A 362 7.37 -9.74 -7.96
N ALA A 363 6.11 -10.15 -8.05
CA ALA A 363 5.74 -11.37 -8.78
C ALA A 363 5.57 -11.16 -10.29
N THR A 364 5.30 -9.94 -10.75
CA THR A 364 4.80 -9.68 -12.11
C THR A 364 5.79 -9.01 -13.05
N VAL A 365 6.92 -8.51 -12.56
CA VAL A 365 7.97 -7.92 -13.40
C VAL A 365 9.10 -8.93 -13.64
N PRO A 366 9.34 -9.36 -14.90
CA PRO A 366 10.53 -10.17 -15.18
C PRO A 366 11.80 -9.36 -14.87
N GLU A 367 12.66 -9.89 -14.02
CA GLU A 367 13.88 -9.20 -13.63
C GLU A 367 14.96 -9.26 -14.73
N ARG A 368 14.77 -10.17 -15.69
CA ARG A 368 15.60 -10.35 -16.89
C ARG A 368 14.75 -10.34 -18.14
N ASP A 369 15.31 -9.80 -19.20
CA ASP A 369 14.76 -9.86 -20.55
C ASP A 369 13.32 -9.33 -20.65
N CYS A 370 12.93 -8.43 -19.73
CA CYS A 370 11.67 -7.71 -19.83
C CYS A 370 11.60 -6.87 -21.11
N VAL A 371 10.40 -6.67 -21.63
CA VAL A 371 10.17 -6.05 -22.94
C VAL A 371 9.55 -4.67 -22.78
N SER A 372 10.25 -3.61 -23.19
CA SER A 372 9.63 -2.28 -23.29
C SER A 372 8.87 -2.16 -24.61
N PRO A 373 7.54 -1.87 -24.59
CA PRO A 373 6.76 -1.71 -25.80
C PRO A 373 7.23 -0.50 -26.61
N ARG A 374 7.23 -0.62 -27.93
CA ARG A 374 7.55 0.50 -28.82
C ARG A 374 6.27 1.26 -29.16
N ARG A 375 6.35 2.59 -29.13
CA ARG A 375 5.24 3.44 -29.58
C ARG A 375 4.96 3.18 -31.06
N PRO A 376 3.74 2.78 -31.47
CA PRO A 376 3.37 2.65 -32.88
C PRO A 376 3.44 3.97 -33.63
N ALA A 377 3.73 3.91 -34.93
CA ALA A 377 3.87 5.10 -35.76
C ALA A 377 2.52 5.84 -35.96
N ASP A 378 1.41 5.14 -35.85
CA ASP A 378 0.04 5.64 -35.95
C ASP A 378 -0.57 6.01 -34.57
N ALA A 379 0.20 5.94 -33.49
CA ALA A 379 -0.26 6.33 -32.16
C ALA A 379 -0.58 7.83 -32.10
N ALA A 380 -1.84 8.15 -31.79
CA ALA A 380 -2.37 9.51 -31.68
C ALA A 380 -3.15 9.68 -30.37
N ALA A 381 -3.35 10.94 -29.96
CA ALA A 381 -3.90 11.29 -28.65
C ALA A 381 -5.23 10.61 -28.31
N ALA A 382 -6.11 10.41 -29.26
CA ALA A 382 -7.44 9.87 -29.06
C ALA A 382 -7.66 8.49 -29.68
N ASN A 383 -6.59 7.75 -30.04
CA ASN A 383 -6.68 6.38 -30.52
C ASN A 383 -6.06 5.37 -29.53
N ASP A 384 -6.31 4.10 -29.78
CA ASP A 384 -5.94 2.98 -28.89
C ASP A 384 -4.64 2.26 -29.31
N ALA A 385 -3.94 2.75 -30.32
CA ALA A 385 -2.77 2.06 -30.87
C ALA A 385 -1.66 1.83 -29.82
N LEU A 386 -1.38 2.84 -28.99
CA LEU A 386 -0.35 2.73 -27.95
C LEU A 386 -0.73 1.70 -26.88
N GLN A 387 -1.94 1.79 -26.33
CA GLN A 387 -2.37 0.86 -25.29
C GLN A 387 -2.47 -0.59 -25.82
N ALA A 388 -2.85 -0.79 -27.07
CA ALA A 388 -2.87 -2.11 -27.70
C ALA A 388 -1.45 -2.71 -27.81
N ALA A 389 -0.45 -1.89 -28.15
CA ALA A 389 0.96 -2.32 -28.19
C ALA A 389 1.48 -2.69 -26.78
N ILE A 390 1.07 -1.94 -25.75
CA ILE A 390 1.42 -2.25 -24.35
C ILE A 390 0.71 -3.53 -23.93
N GLY A 391 -0.60 -3.67 -24.17
CA GLY A 391 -1.37 -4.85 -23.83
C GLY A 391 -0.83 -6.15 -24.43
N ALA A 392 -0.21 -6.09 -25.60
CA ALA A 392 0.43 -7.26 -26.24
C ALA A 392 1.65 -7.81 -25.48
N VAL A 393 2.25 -7.03 -24.61
CA VAL A 393 3.49 -7.41 -23.87
C VAL A 393 3.37 -7.26 -22.35
N ARG A 394 2.26 -6.76 -21.81
CA ARG A 394 2.07 -6.37 -20.41
C ARG A 394 2.45 -7.45 -19.39
N GLU A 395 2.35 -8.74 -19.75
CA GLU A 395 2.76 -9.85 -18.87
C GLU A 395 4.28 -10.09 -18.88
N ARG A 396 5.02 -9.33 -19.66
CA ARG A 396 6.47 -9.46 -19.85
C ARG A 396 7.15 -8.11 -19.95
N ASP A 397 6.44 -7.01 -19.75
CA ASP A 397 7.05 -5.70 -19.78
C ASP A 397 7.88 -5.40 -18.52
N CYS A 398 8.55 -4.28 -18.51
CA CYS A 398 9.46 -3.91 -17.42
C CYS A 398 8.76 -3.06 -16.34
N TYR A 399 7.42 -3.01 -16.34
CA TYR A 399 6.68 -2.06 -15.53
C TYR A 399 5.56 -2.71 -14.71
N ASN A 400 5.54 -2.42 -13.42
CA ASN A 400 4.39 -2.57 -12.53
C ASN A 400 4.57 -1.60 -11.36
N TRP A 401 3.49 -1.14 -10.71
CA TRP A 401 3.60 -0.36 -9.47
C TRP A 401 4.21 -1.16 -8.33
N GLY A 402 3.99 -2.49 -8.32
CA GLY A 402 4.60 -3.40 -7.36
C GLY A 402 3.70 -3.86 -6.22
N TYR A 403 2.37 -3.70 -6.33
CA TYR A 403 1.41 -4.19 -5.31
C TYR A 403 1.11 -5.69 -5.49
N ASP A 404 2.11 -6.49 -5.81
CA ASP A 404 2.04 -7.93 -6.06
C ASP A 404 3.21 -8.67 -5.39
N PRO A 405 3.25 -8.66 -4.04
CA PRO A 405 4.38 -9.19 -3.28
C PRO A 405 4.57 -10.69 -3.48
N TRP A 406 5.85 -11.07 -3.69
CA TRP A 406 6.30 -12.46 -3.69
C TRP A 406 7.11 -12.80 -2.44
N HIS A 407 8.12 -11.97 -2.11
CA HIS A 407 8.88 -12.03 -0.86
C HIS A 407 8.98 -10.64 -0.23
N PHE A 408 8.87 -10.58 1.11
CA PHE A 408 8.75 -9.30 1.81
C PHE A 408 10.08 -8.66 2.22
N ASP A 409 11.19 -9.43 2.30
CA ASP A 409 12.44 -8.99 2.97
C ASP A 409 13.58 -8.71 1.99
N VAL A 410 13.35 -8.80 0.69
CA VAL A 410 14.38 -8.66 -0.35
C VAL A 410 14.05 -7.48 -1.27
N PRO A 411 15.01 -6.59 -1.56
CA PRO A 411 14.82 -5.53 -2.56
C PRO A 411 14.54 -6.11 -3.95
N GLU A 412 13.65 -5.46 -4.71
CA GLU A 412 13.26 -5.84 -6.06
C GLU A 412 14.46 -5.91 -7.01
N GLY A 413 14.56 -7.02 -7.75
CA GLY A 413 15.70 -7.27 -8.62
C GLY A 413 15.67 -6.51 -9.94
N SER A 414 14.49 -6.18 -10.48
CA SER A 414 14.38 -5.38 -11.71
C SER A 414 14.94 -3.98 -11.55
N TYR A 415 14.98 -3.45 -10.31
CA TYR A 415 15.58 -2.16 -9.99
C TYR A 415 17.10 -2.23 -9.70
N ALA A 416 17.66 -3.43 -9.59
CA ALA A 416 19.11 -3.62 -9.46
C ALA A 416 19.82 -3.72 -10.83
N THR A 417 21.11 -3.41 -10.88
CA THR A 417 21.88 -3.53 -12.14
C THR A 417 22.19 -4.99 -12.51
N ASN A 418 22.23 -5.88 -11.52
CA ASN A 418 22.34 -7.32 -11.73
C ASN A 418 21.41 -8.07 -10.75
N PRO A 419 20.29 -8.60 -11.20
CA PRO A 419 19.32 -9.28 -10.34
C PRO A 419 19.80 -10.63 -9.78
N ASP A 420 20.85 -11.26 -10.30
CA ASP A 420 21.40 -12.50 -9.75
C ASP A 420 22.32 -12.32 -8.54
N ASP A 421 22.84 -11.11 -8.36
CA ASP A 421 23.73 -10.79 -7.26
C ASP A 421 22.92 -10.22 -6.07
N ALA A 422 22.54 -11.10 -5.14
CA ALA A 422 21.74 -10.72 -3.98
C ALA A 422 22.40 -9.64 -3.10
N ALA A 423 23.73 -9.69 -2.95
CA ALA A 423 24.46 -8.67 -2.18
C ALA A 423 24.47 -7.31 -2.91
N LEU A 424 24.52 -7.32 -4.24
CA LEU A 424 24.45 -6.12 -5.07
C LEU A 424 23.07 -5.47 -4.96
N ARG A 425 21.95 -6.25 -5.02
CA ARG A 425 20.60 -5.71 -4.84
C ARG A 425 20.52 -4.90 -3.54
N VAL A 426 20.94 -5.49 -2.43
CA VAL A 426 20.93 -4.82 -1.12
C VAL A 426 21.82 -3.58 -1.12
N ARG A 427 23.05 -3.67 -1.67
CA ARG A 427 23.99 -2.56 -1.71
C ARG A 427 23.45 -1.39 -2.54
N GLU A 428 22.81 -1.65 -3.69
CA GLU A 428 22.27 -0.61 -4.55
C GLU A 428 21.03 0.05 -3.93
N PHE A 429 20.14 -0.72 -3.30
CA PHE A 429 19.04 -0.16 -2.53
C PHE A 429 19.53 0.76 -1.40
N ARG A 430 20.49 0.29 -0.61
CA ARG A 430 21.10 1.10 0.45
C ARG A 430 21.81 2.35 -0.08
N ALA A 431 22.42 2.28 -1.27
CA ALA A 431 23.01 3.43 -1.91
C ALA A 431 21.96 4.48 -2.30
N MET A 432 20.80 4.07 -2.78
CA MET A 432 19.64 4.95 -3.02
C MET A 432 19.20 5.64 -1.73
N VAL A 433 18.97 4.90 -0.66
CA VAL A 433 18.58 5.45 0.65
C VAL A 433 19.61 6.47 1.14
N GLN A 434 20.89 6.12 1.09
CA GLN A 434 21.99 7.01 1.48
C GLN A 434 22.01 8.30 0.65
N ALA A 435 21.74 8.21 -0.65
CA ALA A 435 21.70 9.39 -1.54
C ALA A 435 20.51 10.31 -1.22
N LEU A 436 19.35 9.76 -0.89
CA LEU A 436 18.17 10.51 -0.46
C LEU A 436 18.43 11.19 0.90
N HIS A 437 19.02 10.48 1.87
CA HIS A 437 19.43 11.08 3.15
C HIS A 437 20.41 12.23 2.94
N ALA A 438 21.39 12.07 2.06
CA ALA A 438 22.35 13.14 1.72
C ALA A 438 21.67 14.35 1.03
N ALA A 439 20.53 14.16 0.38
CA ALA A 439 19.70 15.24 -0.16
C ALA A 439 18.79 15.89 0.88
N GLY A 440 18.85 15.47 2.16
CA GLY A 440 18.01 16.01 3.24
C GLY A 440 16.62 15.38 3.33
N LEU A 441 16.39 14.29 2.62
CA LEU A 441 15.09 13.60 2.52
C LEU A 441 15.11 12.29 3.32
N ARG A 442 14.11 12.08 4.16
CA ARG A 442 13.82 10.80 4.80
C ARG A 442 13.24 9.84 3.77
N VAL A 443 13.37 8.54 4.02
CA VAL A 443 12.87 7.51 3.11
C VAL A 443 11.76 6.70 3.79
N GLY A 444 10.58 6.70 3.19
CA GLY A 444 9.47 5.84 3.54
C GLY A 444 9.28 4.74 2.50
N LEU A 445 8.72 3.62 2.92
CA LEU A 445 8.31 2.54 2.03
C LEU A 445 6.80 2.35 2.05
N ASP A 446 6.26 2.11 0.88
CA ASP A 446 4.94 1.52 0.71
C ASP A 446 5.05 0.01 0.85
N VAL A 447 4.27 -0.57 1.76
CA VAL A 447 4.34 -1.99 2.10
C VAL A 447 2.97 -2.66 1.97
N VAL A 448 2.96 -3.81 1.33
CA VAL A 448 1.76 -4.62 1.09
C VAL A 448 1.84 -5.90 1.91
N TYR A 449 1.26 -5.89 3.10
CA TYR A 449 1.15 -7.10 3.92
C TYR A 449 -0.28 -7.63 3.98
N ASN A 450 -1.22 -6.96 3.32
CA ASN A 450 -2.64 -7.35 3.30
C ASN A 450 -2.92 -8.51 2.33
N HIS A 451 -2.05 -8.76 1.37
CA HIS A 451 -2.18 -9.89 0.43
C HIS A 451 -0.82 -10.37 -0.09
N THR A 452 -0.82 -11.52 -0.76
CA THR A 452 0.25 -11.99 -1.64
C THR A 452 -0.29 -12.13 -3.06
N PHE A 453 0.60 -12.11 -4.05
CA PHE A 453 0.21 -12.25 -5.45
C PHE A 453 -0.56 -13.56 -5.70
N GLU A 454 -0.04 -14.69 -5.23
CA GLU A 454 -0.67 -16.01 -5.33
C GLU A 454 -0.79 -16.71 -3.98
N SER A 455 -1.72 -17.63 -3.87
CA SER A 455 -1.95 -18.55 -2.76
C SER A 455 -2.09 -19.99 -3.23
N GLY A 456 -2.34 -20.92 -2.29
CA GLY A 456 -2.53 -22.32 -2.59
C GLY A 456 -1.30 -22.95 -3.22
N GLN A 457 -1.48 -23.70 -4.30
CA GLN A 457 -0.40 -24.40 -5.04
C GLN A 457 0.04 -23.62 -6.28
N GLY A 458 -0.28 -22.33 -6.38
CA GLY A 458 0.18 -21.46 -7.45
C GLY A 458 1.71 -21.44 -7.56
N ARG A 459 2.23 -21.16 -8.76
CA ARG A 459 3.67 -21.23 -9.03
C ARG A 459 4.45 -20.19 -8.19
N GLN A 460 3.88 -19.03 -7.99
CA GLN A 460 4.47 -17.91 -7.23
C GLN A 460 3.93 -17.82 -5.79
N SER A 461 3.19 -18.83 -5.33
CA SER A 461 2.83 -18.99 -3.92
C SER A 461 4.02 -19.51 -3.13
N VAL A 462 4.28 -18.93 -1.97
CA VAL A 462 5.31 -19.39 -1.03
C VAL A 462 4.65 -19.95 0.22
N LEU A 463 3.82 -19.17 0.88
CA LEU A 463 3.28 -19.45 2.21
C LEU A 463 2.39 -20.70 2.26
N ASP A 464 1.40 -20.81 1.38
CA ASP A 464 0.49 -21.95 1.32
C ASP A 464 1.13 -23.23 0.79
N ARG A 465 2.27 -23.11 0.11
CA ARG A 465 3.05 -24.29 -0.31
C ARG A 465 3.84 -24.90 0.85
N ILE A 466 3.97 -24.17 1.97
CA ILE A 466 4.67 -24.60 3.20
C ILE A 466 3.64 -25.00 4.27
N VAL A 467 2.66 -24.14 4.57
CA VAL A 467 1.59 -24.40 5.56
C VAL A 467 0.23 -24.09 4.95
N PRO A 468 -0.34 -25.01 4.18
CA PRO A 468 -1.61 -24.79 3.47
C PRO A 468 -2.74 -24.34 4.41
N GLY A 469 -3.40 -23.20 4.07
CA GLY A 469 -4.58 -22.70 4.78
C GLY A 469 -4.29 -22.07 6.14
N TYR A 470 -3.05 -21.61 6.38
CA TYR A 470 -2.70 -20.90 7.63
C TYR A 470 -2.45 -19.40 7.43
N TYR A 471 -1.65 -19.04 6.44
CA TYR A 471 -1.17 -17.67 6.26
C TYR A 471 -2.17 -16.76 5.55
N HIS A 472 -3.15 -17.34 4.85
CA HIS A 472 -4.19 -16.60 4.14
C HIS A 472 -5.53 -16.68 4.87
N ARG A 473 -6.32 -15.60 4.75
CA ARG A 473 -7.65 -15.51 5.33
C ARG A 473 -8.65 -16.31 4.52
N LEU A 474 -9.41 -17.18 5.19
CA LEU A 474 -10.32 -18.10 4.55
C LEU A 474 -11.78 -17.67 4.75
N ASN A 475 -12.63 -17.98 3.76
CA ASN A 475 -14.08 -17.84 3.86
C ASN A 475 -14.72 -19.07 4.54
N ALA A 476 -16.05 -19.12 4.57
CA ALA A 476 -16.80 -20.20 5.22
C ALA A 476 -16.58 -21.59 4.60
N GLU A 477 -16.17 -21.66 3.34
CA GLU A 477 -15.89 -22.87 2.58
C GLU A 477 -14.40 -23.25 2.58
N GLY A 478 -13.54 -22.39 3.19
CA GLY A 478 -12.10 -22.60 3.24
C GLY A 478 -11.35 -22.12 1.99
N ALA A 479 -12.00 -21.38 1.12
CA ALA A 479 -11.33 -20.69 0.02
C ALA A 479 -10.68 -19.38 0.54
N VAL A 480 -9.58 -18.97 -0.08
CA VAL A 480 -8.90 -17.73 0.28
C VAL A 480 -9.76 -16.54 -0.09
N GLU A 481 -9.93 -15.60 0.86
CA GLU A 481 -10.60 -14.32 0.62
C GLU A 481 -9.77 -13.44 -0.32
N THR A 482 -10.47 -12.71 -1.21
CA THR A 482 -9.84 -11.88 -2.25
C THR A 482 -10.50 -10.50 -2.35
N SER A 483 -11.00 -9.97 -1.23
CA SER A 483 -11.69 -8.68 -1.22
C SER A 483 -10.79 -7.49 -1.52
N THR A 484 -9.46 -7.65 -1.41
CA THR A 484 -8.47 -6.66 -1.84
C THR A 484 -8.35 -6.67 -3.37
N CYS A 485 -7.36 -7.31 -3.93
CA CYS A 485 -7.25 -7.65 -5.34
C CYS A 485 -6.90 -9.13 -5.49
N CYS A 486 -6.24 -9.67 -4.49
CA CYS A 486 -5.42 -10.86 -4.58
C CYS A 486 -5.65 -11.74 -3.34
N ALA A 487 -4.72 -12.62 -2.99
CA ALA A 487 -4.89 -13.55 -1.88
C ALA A 487 -4.67 -12.87 -0.52
N ASN A 488 -5.75 -12.57 0.21
CA ASN A 488 -5.70 -11.86 1.48
C ASN A 488 -4.94 -12.66 2.56
N THR A 489 -3.94 -12.03 3.17
CA THR A 489 -3.19 -12.61 4.28
C THR A 489 -3.97 -12.52 5.60
N ALA A 490 -3.75 -13.49 6.46
CA ALA A 490 -4.35 -13.56 7.81
C ALA A 490 -3.36 -13.01 8.85
N THR A 491 -3.14 -11.70 8.89
CA THR A 491 -2.25 -11.06 9.89
C THR A 491 -2.81 -11.09 11.31
N GLU A 492 -3.99 -11.62 11.50
CA GLU A 492 -4.54 -12.04 12.79
C GLU A 492 -3.97 -13.40 13.27
N ALA A 493 -3.36 -14.20 12.37
CA ALA A 493 -2.67 -15.42 12.73
C ALA A 493 -1.23 -15.10 13.19
N THR A 494 -0.80 -15.72 14.29
CA THR A 494 0.44 -15.36 15.01
C THR A 494 1.69 -15.35 14.12
N MET A 495 1.88 -16.39 13.31
CA MET A 495 3.09 -16.51 12.48
C MET A 495 3.04 -15.62 11.23
N MET A 496 1.86 -15.22 10.75
CA MET A 496 1.73 -14.20 9.70
C MET A 496 2.01 -12.81 10.27
N ALA A 497 1.49 -12.49 11.45
CA ALA A 497 1.82 -11.26 12.15
C ALA A 497 3.34 -11.15 12.42
N LYS A 498 3.97 -12.27 12.86
CA LYS A 498 5.43 -12.35 13.05
C LYS A 498 6.19 -12.01 11.77
N LEU A 499 5.81 -12.60 10.63
CA LEU A 499 6.45 -12.33 9.34
C LEU A 499 6.34 -10.84 8.97
N MET A 500 5.17 -10.25 9.07
CA MET A 500 4.93 -8.82 8.81
C MET A 500 5.79 -7.92 9.73
N ILE A 501 5.80 -8.21 11.02
CA ILE A 501 6.51 -7.38 12.02
C ILE A 501 8.03 -7.49 11.82
N GLU A 502 8.56 -8.69 11.63
CA GLU A 502 10.00 -8.91 11.44
C GLU A 502 10.48 -8.30 10.13
N SER A 503 9.67 -8.39 9.06
CA SER A 503 9.94 -7.71 7.79
C SER A 503 10.04 -6.19 7.98
N ALA A 504 9.06 -5.56 8.63
CA ALA A 504 9.11 -4.12 8.90
C ALA A 504 10.34 -3.73 9.75
N VAL A 505 10.73 -4.58 10.70
CA VAL A 505 11.95 -4.36 11.52
C VAL A 505 13.21 -4.41 10.65
N ILE A 506 13.33 -5.38 9.73
CA ILE A 506 14.45 -5.49 8.79
C ILE A 506 14.55 -4.20 7.95
N TRP A 507 13.47 -3.74 7.35
CA TRP A 507 13.47 -2.52 6.56
C TRP A 507 13.84 -1.28 7.38
N ALA A 508 13.27 -1.12 8.58
CA ALA A 508 13.55 0.03 9.42
C ALA A 508 14.98 0.05 9.96
N ARG A 509 15.50 -1.10 10.40
CA ARG A 509 16.81 -1.21 11.04
C ARG A 509 17.95 -1.33 10.02
N ASP A 510 17.83 -2.29 9.09
CA ASP A 510 18.93 -2.71 8.25
C ASP A 510 19.01 -1.90 6.96
N TYR A 511 17.87 -1.41 6.46
CA TYR A 511 17.79 -0.53 5.29
C TYR A 511 17.59 0.96 5.65
N ARG A 512 17.44 1.28 6.96
CA ARG A 512 17.29 2.64 7.50
C ARG A 512 16.07 3.38 6.99
N ILE A 513 14.96 2.66 6.80
CA ILE A 513 13.68 3.26 6.44
C ILE A 513 13.12 4.05 7.62
N ASP A 514 12.56 5.23 7.37
CA ASP A 514 12.12 6.21 8.37
C ASP A 514 10.63 6.18 8.64
N SER A 515 9.85 5.66 7.71
CA SER A 515 8.39 5.61 7.79
C SER A 515 7.82 4.52 6.88
N PHE A 516 6.58 4.09 7.15
CA PHE A 516 5.88 3.13 6.31
C PHE A 516 4.48 3.63 5.96
N ARG A 517 4.09 3.48 4.69
CA ARG A 517 2.71 3.53 4.21
C ARG A 517 2.23 2.10 4.04
N PHE A 518 1.16 1.73 4.73
CA PHE A 518 0.54 0.41 4.60
C PHE A 518 -0.58 0.46 3.56
N ASP A 519 -0.39 -0.27 2.49
CA ASP A 519 -1.44 -0.56 1.54
C ASP A 519 -2.60 -1.26 2.25
N LEU A 520 -3.84 -0.83 2.00
CA LEU A 520 -5.06 -1.36 2.58
C LEU A 520 -4.93 -1.72 4.07
N MET A 521 -4.36 -0.80 4.86
CA MET A 521 -4.08 -0.98 6.30
C MET A 521 -5.32 -1.41 7.10
N GLY A 522 -6.53 -1.05 6.63
CA GLY A 522 -7.81 -1.49 7.21
C GLY A 522 -8.01 -3.00 7.23
N HIS A 523 -7.25 -3.77 6.45
CA HIS A 523 -7.21 -5.24 6.48
C HIS A 523 -6.29 -5.82 7.56
N GLN A 524 -5.53 -4.97 8.28
CA GLN A 524 -4.67 -5.38 9.39
C GLN A 524 -5.42 -5.26 10.72
N PRO A 525 -5.17 -6.17 11.69
CA PRO A 525 -5.64 -5.98 13.07
C PRO A 525 -4.95 -4.77 13.70
N LYS A 526 -5.72 -3.92 14.40
CA LYS A 526 -5.16 -2.82 15.21
C LYS A 526 -4.08 -3.32 16.18
N ALA A 527 -4.30 -4.50 16.80
CA ALA A 527 -3.34 -5.08 17.75
C ALA A 527 -1.98 -5.39 17.08
N ALA A 528 -1.99 -5.97 15.88
CA ALA A 528 -0.78 -6.27 15.11
C ALA A 528 -0.02 -4.99 14.71
N MET A 529 -0.74 -3.95 14.29
CA MET A 529 -0.14 -2.65 13.95
C MET A 529 0.51 -1.96 15.16
N LEU A 530 -0.11 -2.06 16.35
CA LEU A 530 0.49 -1.54 17.58
C LEU A 530 1.71 -2.36 18.04
N GLU A 531 1.72 -3.66 17.81
CA GLU A 531 2.89 -4.50 18.07
C GLU A 531 4.02 -4.18 17.10
N LEU A 532 3.72 -4.04 15.81
CA LEU A 532 4.67 -3.61 14.78
C LEU A 532 5.30 -2.26 15.13
N GLN A 533 4.49 -1.26 15.52
CA GLN A 533 4.99 0.05 15.93
C GLN A 533 6.02 -0.05 17.06
N ARG A 534 5.70 -0.84 18.10
CA ARG A 534 6.62 -1.05 19.21
C ARG A 534 7.91 -1.76 18.79
N ALA A 535 7.79 -2.74 17.90
CA ALA A 535 8.94 -3.52 17.42
C ALA A 535 9.90 -2.66 16.58
N VAL A 536 9.41 -1.87 15.64
CA VAL A 536 10.25 -1.01 14.78
C VAL A 536 10.88 0.13 15.59
N ASP A 537 10.14 0.74 16.53
CA ASP A 537 10.67 1.78 17.41
C ASP A 537 11.78 1.22 18.31
N ALA A 538 11.59 0.04 18.91
CA ALA A 538 12.56 -0.63 19.75
C ALA A 538 13.83 -1.04 18.97
N ALA A 539 13.67 -1.56 17.76
CA ALA A 539 14.78 -2.02 16.92
C ALA A 539 15.66 -0.87 16.42
N THR A 540 15.08 0.32 16.24
CA THR A 540 15.77 1.50 15.69
C THR A 540 16.19 2.52 16.75
N GLY A 541 15.64 2.44 17.94
CA GLY A 541 15.83 3.41 19.04
C GLY A 541 15.21 4.78 18.75
N ARG A 542 14.28 4.88 17.79
CA ARG A 542 13.60 6.13 17.39
C ARG A 542 12.16 5.86 16.96
N ARG A 543 11.34 6.91 16.89
CA ARG A 543 10.00 6.80 16.31
C ARG A 543 10.09 6.54 14.81
N ILE A 544 9.49 5.46 14.34
CA ILE A 544 9.21 5.18 12.94
C ILE A 544 7.75 5.57 12.69
N HIS A 545 7.50 6.41 11.69
CA HIS A 545 6.17 6.92 11.44
C HIS A 545 5.36 5.94 10.60
N LEU A 546 4.18 5.56 11.08
CA LEU A 546 3.26 4.67 10.36
C LEU A 546 2.06 5.45 9.85
N LEU A 547 1.73 5.24 8.60
CA LEU A 547 0.51 5.73 7.98
C LEU A 547 -0.03 4.71 6.98
N GLY A 548 -1.27 4.83 6.57
CA GLY A 548 -1.80 3.90 5.58
C GLY A 548 -3.28 4.09 5.25
N GLU A 549 -3.76 3.21 4.41
CA GLU A 549 -5.14 3.21 3.94
C GLU A 549 -6.06 2.53 4.94
N GLY A 550 -6.69 3.32 5.78
CA GLY A 550 -7.60 2.84 6.82
C GLY A 550 -9.03 2.58 6.32
N TRP A 551 -9.20 2.02 5.12
CA TRP A 551 -10.50 1.77 4.53
C TRP A 551 -11.24 0.63 5.23
N ASN A 552 -12.56 0.78 5.42
CA ASN A 552 -13.43 -0.18 6.09
C ASN A 552 -14.27 -0.93 5.06
N PHE A 553 -13.80 -2.09 4.57
CA PHE A 553 -14.48 -2.90 3.56
C PHE A 553 -14.05 -4.38 3.63
N GLY A 554 -14.65 -5.20 2.77
CA GLY A 554 -14.31 -6.62 2.63
C GLY A 554 -14.82 -7.48 3.78
N GLU A 555 -14.25 -8.66 3.95
CA GLU A 555 -14.62 -9.67 4.95
C GLU A 555 -14.32 -9.25 6.40
N VAL A 556 -13.49 -8.22 6.56
CA VAL A 556 -13.13 -7.65 7.87
C VAL A 556 -13.95 -6.42 8.24
N GLN A 557 -14.82 -5.96 7.34
CA GLN A 557 -15.60 -4.73 7.51
C GLN A 557 -16.34 -4.68 8.85
N ASN A 558 -16.37 -3.48 9.45
CA ASN A 558 -17.03 -3.22 10.74
C ASN A 558 -16.52 -4.11 11.90
N GLY A 559 -15.28 -4.57 11.80
CA GLY A 559 -14.69 -5.42 12.83
C GLY A 559 -15.23 -6.85 12.86
N ALA A 560 -15.71 -7.36 11.72
CA ALA A 560 -16.29 -8.68 11.60
C ALA A 560 -15.36 -9.81 12.08
N ARG A 561 -14.05 -9.68 11.83
CA ARG A 561 -13.04 -10.66 12.24
C ARG A 561 -12.21 -10.21 13.45
N PHE A 562 -11.89 -8.91 13.53
CA PHE A 562 -11.07 -8.27 14.57
C PHE A 562 -11.26 -6.75 14.53
N ALA A 563 -10.76 -6.03 15.53
CA ALA A 563 -10.68 -4.57 15.48
C ALA A 563 -9.67 -4.15 14.40
N GLN A 564 -10.15 -3.56 13.30
CA GLN A 564 -9.37 -3.16 12.15
C GLN A 564 -8.46 -1.97 12.45
N ALA A 565 -7.34 -1.85 11.72
CA ALA A 565 -6.54 -0.63 11.67
C ALA A 565 -7.17 0.37 10.68
N ALA A 566 -8.41 0.80 10.97
CA ALA A 566 -9.23 1.63 10.12
C ALA A 566 -9.40 3.05 10.65
N GLN A 567 -9.88 3.96 9.77
CA GLN A 567 -10.24 5.34 10.13
C GLN A 567 -11.12 5.37 11.38
N GLY A 568 -10.81 6.26 12.32
CA GLY A 568 -11.49 6.40 13.61
C GLY A 568 -11.15 5.31 14.64
N VAL A 569 -10.90 4.08 14.23
CA VAL A 569 -10.51 2.98 15.14
C VAL A 569 -9.08 3.17 15.66
N LEU A 570 -8.20 3.79 14.88
CA LEU A 570 -6.81 4.07 15.26
C LEU A 570 -6.63 5.33 16.11
N ASN A 571 -7.70 6.05 16.43
CA ASN A 571 -7.62 7.26 17.25
C ASN A 571 -6.83 7.04 18.55
N GLY A 572 -5.92 7.97 18.86
CA GLY A 572 -5.05 7.93 20.04
C GLY A 572 -3.84 7.00 19.91
N THR A 573 -3.60 6.41 18.75
CA THR A 573 -2.43 5.53 18.52
C THR A 573 -1.24 6.27 17.90
N GLY A 574 -1.48 7.41 17.27
CA GLY A 574 -0.48 8.13 16.48
C GLY A 574 -0.16 7.46 15.14
N ILE A 575 -0.97 6.50 14.68
CA ILE A 575 -0.90 5.93 13.32
C ILE A 575 -1.87 6.73 12.44
N ALA A 576 -1.37 7.26 11.32
CA ALA A 576 -2.15 8.14 10.46
C ALA A 576 -2.92 7.37 9.37
N THR A 577 -4.06 7.91 8.95
CA THR A 577 -4.86 7.35 7.85
C THR A 577 -5.13 8.39 6.77
N PHE A 578 -5.14 7.97 5.51
CA PHE A 578 -5.53 8.80 4.39
C PHE A 578 -6.99 9.29 4.55
N SER A 579 -7.22 10.60 4.24
CA SER A 579 -8.55 11.20 4.29
C SER A 579 -9.12 11.43 2.89
N ASP A 580 -10.19 10.72 2.57
CA ASP A 580 -10.95 10.89 1.34
C ASP A 580 -11.86 12.14 1.34
N ARG A 581 -12.16 12.75 2.50
CA ARG A 581 -13.12 13.86 2.66
C ARG A 581 -12.74 15.06 1.82
N MET A 582 -11.55 15.60 2.06
CA MET A 582 -11.06 16.78 1.33
C MET A 582 -10.72 16.43 -0.12
N ARG A 583 -10.14 15.27 -0.38
CA ARG A 583 -9.84 14.81 -1.74
C ARG A 583 -11.08 14.83 -2.62
N ASP A 584 -12.17 14.16 -2.19
CA ASP A 584 -13.40 14.04 -2.97
C ASP A 584 -14.11 15.40 -3.10
N ALA A 585 -14.17 16.18 -2.03
CA ALA A 585 -14.73 17.54 -2.08
C ALA A 585 -13.96 18.47 -3.03
N ALA A 586 -12.63 18.37 -3.03
CA ALA A 586 -11.77 19.18 -3.89
C ALA A 586 -11.92 18.78 -5.36
N ARG A 587 -11.77 17.50 -5.67
CA ARG A 587 -11.80 16.97 -7.05
C ARG A 587 -13.23 16.91 -7.62
N GLY A 588 -14.21 16.58 -6.78
CA GLY A 588 -15.54 16.16 -7.17
C GLY A 588 -15.59 14.65 -7.42
N GLY A 589 -16.78 14.06 -7.30
CA GLY A 589 -16.97 12.63 -7.44
C GLY A 589 -16.28 11.79 -6.38
N ARG A 590 -15.96 10.54 -6.71
CA ARG A 590 -15.29 9.55 -5.86
C ARG A 590 -14.18 8.84 -6.61
N ALA A 591 -13.30 8.16 -5.88
CA ALA A 591 -12.18 7.41 -6.44
C ALA A 591 -12.58 6.35 -7.48
N GLY A 592 -13.71 5.67 -7.28
CA GLY A 592 -14.19 4.62 -8.18
C GLY A 592 -15.03 5.10 -9.40
N ASP A 593 -15.13 6.41 -9.64
CA ASP A 593 -15.96 6.97 -10.70
C ASP A 593 -15.54 6.47 -12.09
N ARG A 594 -16.56 6.22 -12.94
CA ARG A 594 -16.43 5.77 -14.32
C ARG A 594 -17.50 6.44 -15.19
N GLY A 595 -17.29 6.42 -16.50
CA GLY A 595 -18.25 6.97 -17.44
C GLY A 595 -18.62 8.42 -17.13
N GLU A 596 -19.90 8.77 -17.14
CA GLU A 596 -20.38 10.14 -16.91
C GLU A 596 -19.98 10.73 -15.55
N ALA A 597 -19.76 9.89 -14.52
CA ALA A 597 -19.33 10.35 -13.21
C ALA A 597 -17.94 11.00 -13.22
N LEU A 598 -17.11 10.74 -14.24
CA LEU A 598 -15.82 11.41 -14.42
C LEU A 598 -15.95 12.93 -14.62
N HIS A 599 -17.11 13.43 -15.03
CA HIS A 599 -17.38 14.86 -15.19
C HIS A 599 -17.94 15.54 -13.92
N ALA A 600 -18.08 14.79 -12.82
CA ALA A 600 -18.56 15.33 -11.55
C ALA A 600 -17.62 16.42 -11.03
N GLN A 601 -18.11 17.68 -10.96
CA GLN A 601 -17.32 18.80 -10.51
C GLN A 601 -17.29 18.92 -8.99
N GLY A 602 -16.15 19.35 -8.45
CA GLY A 602 -15.97 19.65 -7.03
C GLY A 602 -15.63 21.11 -6.77
N TRP A 603 -15.08 21.36 -5.61
CA TRP A 603 -14.69 22.72 -5.19
C TRP A 603 -13.63 23.32 -6.11
N LEU A 604 -12.58 22.60 -6.47
CA LEU A 604 -11.49 23.07 -7.33
C LEU A 604 -11.97 23.47 -8.72
N SER A 605 -12.87 22.71 -9.31
CA SER A 605 -13.43 22.99 -10.64
C SER A 605 -14.49 24.10 -10.62
N GLY A 606 -14.91 24.58 -9.43
CA GLY A 606 -15.81 25.70 -9.28
C GLY A 606 -17.21 25.40 -9.82
N LEU A 607 -17.79 24.26 -9.47
CA LEU A 607 -19.07 23.71 -9.93
C LEU A 607 -20.16 24.76 -10.22
N HIS A 608 -20.37 25.73 -9.30
CA HIS A 608 -21.39 26.77 -9.45
C HIS A 608 -20.97 27.93 -10.37
N HIS A 609 -19.66 28.25 -10.35
CA HIS A 609 -19.12 29.42 -11.05
C HIS A 609 -18.67 29.14 -12.49
N ALA A 610 -18.25 27.88 -12.73
CA ALA A 610 -17.72 27.44 -14.01
C ALA A 610 -18.25 26.03 -14.33
N PRO A 611 -19.59 25.86 -14.54
CA PRO A 611 -20.18 24.57 -14.83
C PRO A 611 -19.66 24.03 -16.18
N ASN A 612 -19.23 22.75 -16.17
CA ASN A 612 -18.89 22.03 -17.39
C ASN A 612 -20.16 21.63 -18.16
N ALA A 613 -20.00 20.96 -19.32
CA ALA A 613 -21.13 20.59 -20.16
C ALA A 613 -22.16 19.68 -19.44
N ALA A 614 -21.72 18.82 -18.54
CA ALA A 614 -22.60 17.94 -17.75
C ALA A 614 -23.43 18.71 -16.70
N ASN A 615 -22.96 19.87 -16.25
CA ASN A 615 -23.59 20.69 -15.20
C ASN A 615 -24.22 21.98 -15.70
N ALA A 616 -23.98 22.41 -16.95
CA ALA A 616 -24.40 23.71 -17.50
C ALA A 616 -25.93 23.92 -17.49
N GLY A 617 -26.72 22.87 -17.53
CA GLY A 617 -28.20 22.93 -17.52
C GLY A 617 -28.83 22.79 -16.14
N ARG A 618 -28.04 22.60 -15.07
CA ARG A 618 -28.57 22.37 -13.73
C ARG A 618 -29.04 23.67 -13.06
N PRO A 619 -30.08 23.61 -12.22
CA PRO A 619 -30.52 24.77 -11.43
C PRO A 619 -29.37 25.36 -10.60
N ARG A 620 -29.20 26.71 -10.67
CA ARG A 620 -28.12 27.38 -9.91
C ARG A 620 -28.19 27.15 -8.41
N ALA A 621 -29.39 27.02 -7.84
CA ALA A 621 -29.55 26.75 -6.40
C ALA A 621 -29.00 25.37 -6.00
N GLU A 622 -29.13 24.38 -6.87
CA GLU A 622 -28.56 23.03 -6.61
C GLU A 622 -27.02 23.05 -6.66
N THR A 623 -26.45 23.64 -7.72
CA THR A 623 -24.99 23.71 -7.88
C THR A 623 -24.34 24.59 -6.79
N GLU A 624 -25.05 25.63 -6.31
CA GLU A 624 -24.63 26.45 -5.20
C GLU A 624 -24.64 25.65 -3.90
N ALA A 625 -25.70 24.91 -3.60
CA ALA A 625 -25.80 24.07 -2.41
C ALA A 625 -24.72 22.97 -2.38
N GLU A 626 -24.47 22.32 -3.51
CA GLU A 626 -23.39 21.33 -3.62
C GLU A 626 -22.00 21.95 -3.44
N LEU A 627 -21.75 23.13 -4.00
CA LEU A 627 -20.47 23.81 -3.80
C LEU A 627 -20.30 24.25 -2.33
N ARG A 628 -21.37 24.68 -1.63
CA ARG A 628 -21.36 24.95 -0.18
C ARG A 628 -21.02 23.71 0.63
N GLN A 629 -21.60 22.55 0.24
CA GLN A 629 -21.30 21.28 0.88
C GLN A 629 -19.83 20.87 0.66
N ALA A 630 -19.34 20.98 -0.57
CA ALA A 630 -17.93 20.73 -0.86
C ALA A 630 -17.00 21.67 -0.07
N GLU A 631 -17.32 22.98 0.01
CA GLU A 631 -16.58 23.96 0.78
C GLU A 631 -16.56 23.64 2.28
N ALA A 632 -17.66 23.11 2.85
CA ALA A 632 -17.70 22.65 4.22
C ALA A 632 -16.71 21.49 4.45
N LEU A 633 -16.64 20.53 3.52
CA LEU A 633 -15.66 19.41 3.57
C LEU A 633 -14.21 19.87 3.32
N ILE A 634 -13.98 20.93 2.55
CA ILE A 634 -12.65 21.56 2.45
C ILE A 634 -12.21 22.08 3.83
N ARG A 635 -13.11 22.76 4.57
CA ARG A 635 -12.80 23.20 5.96
C ARG A 635 -12.51 22.01 6.89
N VAL A 636 -13.22 20.88 6.72
CA VAL A 636 -12.92 19.63 7.46
C VAL A 636 -11.47 19.21 7.25
N GLY A 637 -11.02 19.13 6.00
CA GLY A 637 -9.63 18.75 5.71
C GLY A 637 -8.60 19.76 6.21
N LEU A 638 -8.85 21.05 5.97
CA LEU A 638 -7.97 22.14 6.44
C LEU A 638 -7.82 22.15 7.97
N ALA A 639 -8.84 21.72 8.72
CA ALA A 639 -8.81 21.58 10.18
C ALA A 639 -8.20 20.24 10.64
N GLY A 640 -7.60 19.45 9.75
CA GLY A 640 -7.02 18.14 10.09
C GLY A 640 -8.06 17.07 10.43
N THR A 641 -9.28 17.18 9.94
CA THR A 641 -10.37 16.19 10.07
C THR A 641 -10.69 15.81 11.53
N LEU A 642 -10.42 16.73 12.47
CA LEU A 642 -10.59 16.51 13.92
C LEU A 642 -12.07 16.34 14.31
N VAL A 643 -12.38 15.32 15.15
CA VAL A 643 -13.76 14.99 15.56
C VAL A 643 -14.52 16.16 16.21
N ASP A 644 -13.85 16.95 17.03
CA ASP A 644 -14.43 17.98 17.90
C ASP A 644 -14.02 19.42 17.56
N PHE A 645 -13.40 19.63 16.39
CA PHE A 645 -13.18 20.99 15.89
C PHE A 645 -14.53 21.57 15.44
N GLU A 646 -14.86 22.77 15.93
CA GLU A 646 -16.13 23.43 15.63
C GLU A 646 -15.97 24.47 14.52
N THR A 647 -16.84 24.37 13.53
CA THR A 647 -16.99 25.38 12.47
C THR A 647 -18.39 25.32 11.88
N PHE A 648 -18.73 26.25 10.99
CA PHE A 648 -20.02 26.27 10.32
C PHE A 648 -20.08 25.26 9.17
N ASP A 649 -21.22 24.61 9.03
CA ASP A 649 -21.54 23.70 7.93
C ASP A 649 -22.00 24.46 6.65
N ALA A 650 -22.57 23.74 5.69
CA ALA A 650 -23.09 24.30 4.45
C ALA A 650 -24.28 25.26 4.67
N ASP A 651 -25.03 25.11 5.76
CA ASP A 651 -26.17 25.92 6.14
C ASP A 651 -25.80 27.08 7.08
N GLY A 652 -24.51 27.22 7.43
CA GLY A 652 -24.00 28.22 8.35
C GLY A 652 -24.15 27.88 9.84
N VAL A 653 -24.51 26.62 10.16
CA VAL A 653 -24.68 26.15 11.54
C VAL A 653 -23.33 25.71 12.12
N ILE A 654 -22.93 26.31 13.25
CA ILE A 654 -21.70 25.93 13.96
C ILE A 654 -21.92 24.63 14.71
N LYS A 655 -21.09 23.63 14.44
CA LYS A 655 -21.11 22.32 15.08
C LYS A 655 -19.75 21.61 14.93
N PRO A 656 -19.47 20.54 15.73
CA PRO A 656 -18.24 19.78 15.62
C PRO A 656 -18.20 18.99 14.29
N LEU A 657 -16.99 18.78 13.75
CA LEU A 657 -16.81 18.09 12.46
C LEU A 657 -17.33 16.64 12.46
N SER A 658 -17.47 16.00 13.62
CA SER A 658 -18.12 14.69 13.76
C SER A 658 -19.62 14.71 13.41
N GLU A 659 -20.26 15.87 13.40
CA GLU A 659 -21.65 16.04 12.98
C GLU A 659 -21.79 16.45 11.49
N PHE A 660 -20.69 16.79 10.83
CA PHE A 660 -20.66 16.93 9.39
C PHE A 660 -20.78 15.55 8.73
N ARG A 661 -21.50 15.47 7.63
CA ARG A 661 -21.74 14.19 6.94
C ARG A 661 -20.81 14.03 5.75
N TYR A 662 -20.27 12.81 5.62
CA TYR A 662 -19.56 12.35 4.44
C TYR A 662 -20.00 10.90 4.15
N GLY A 663 -20.75 10.70 3.07
CA GLY A 663 -21.46 9.44 2.84
C GLY A 663 -22.39 9.11 4.02
N ASP A 664 -22.31 7.88 4.51
CA ASP A 664 -23.12 7.40 5.65
C ASP A 664 -22.46 7.67 7.01
N GLY A 665 -21.26 8.22 7.03
CA GLY A 665 -20.46 8.44 8.23
C GLY A 665 -20.18 9.91 8.57
N PRO A 666 -19.46 10.15 9.69
CA PRO A 666 -18.98 11.49 10.05
C PRO A 666 -17.84 11.93 9.14
N ALA A 667 -17.76 13.25 8.92
CA ALA A 667 -16.63 13.82 8.19
C ALA A 667 -15.39 13.95 9.09
N GLY A 668 -15.54 14.50 10.31
CA GLY A 668 -14.48 14.49 11.33
C GLY A 668 -14.36 13.13 12.01
N TYR A 669 -13.14 12.55 12.01
CA TYR A 669 -12.96 11.20 12.56
C TYR A 669 -11.66 10.98 13.34
N VAL A 670 -10.67 11.88 13.30
CA VAL A 670 -9.40 11.72 14.01
C VAL A 670 -9.38 12.46 15.34
N SER A 671 -8.59 11.95 16.28
CA SER A 671 -8.44 12.54 17.61
C SER A 671 -7.30 13.56 17.71
N GLN A 672 -6.29 13.45 16.84
CA GLN A 672 -5.12 14.32 16.78
C GLN A 672 -4.79 14.66 15.32
N PRO A 673 -4.23 15.86 15.02
CA PRO A 673 -3.92 16.24 13.64
C PRO A 673 -2.86 15.35 12.99
N GLY A 674 -1.94 14.76 13.77
CA GLY A 674 -0.95 13.80 13.25
C GLY A 674 -1.52 12.43 12.82
N GLU A 675 -2.83 12.18 13.01
CA GLU A 675 -3.51 10.93 12.65
C GLU A 675 -4.21 11.00 11.28
N VAL A 676 -4.04 12.11 10.54
CA VAL A 676 -4.62 12.27 9.20
C VAL A 676 -3.56 12.59 8.15
N VAL A 677 -3.71 11.97 6.98
CA VAL A 677 -2.95 12.26 5.77
C VAL A 677 -3.84 13.00 4.79
N ASN A 678 -3.48 14.24 4.47
CA ASN A 678 -4.18 15.09 3.52
C ASN A 678 -3.55 14.97 2.14
N TYR A 679 -4.37 14.72 1.13
CA TYR A 679 -3.94 14.62 -0.26
C TYR A 679 -5.06 15.03 -1.23
N THR A 680 -4.69 15.42 -2.43
CA THR A 680 -5.60 15.63 -3.56
C THR A 680 -5.27 14.70 -4.72
N GLU A 681 -4.10 14.09 -4.70
CA GLU A 681 -3.59 13.13 -5.67
C GLU A 681 -2.65 12.15 -4.98
N ASN A 682 -2.64 10.91 -5.42
CA ASN A 682 -1.64 9.87 -5.16
C ASN A 682 -1.48 9.04 -6.43
N HIS A 683 -0.74 7.93 -6.40
CA HIS A 683 -0.55 7.06 -7.56
C HIS A 683 -1.87 6.44 -8.05
N ASP A 684 -2.82 6.18 -7.13
CA ASP A 684 -4.15 5.65 -7.45
C ASP A 684 -5.03 6.66 -8.15
N ASN A 685 -5.84 6.18 -9.07
CA ASN A 685 -6.82 6.95 -9.83
C ASN A 685 -6.18 8.00 -10.76
N LEU A 686 -6.98 8.97 -11.17
CA LEU A 686 -6.52 10.07 -12.03
C LEU A 686 -5.54 10.96 -11.28
N THR A 687 -4.52 11.47 -11.98
CA THR A 687 -3.75 12.60 -11.46
C THR A 687 -4.67 13.81 -11.26
N LEU A 688 -4.26 14.78 -10.46
CA LEU A 688 -5.05 16.00 -10.26
C LEU A 688 -5.23 16.77 -11.58
N PHE A 689 -4.17 16.80 -12.41
CA PHE A 689 -4.23 17.41 -13.74
C PHE A 689 -5.25 16.67 -14.63
N ASP A 690 -5.19 15.35 -14.72
CA ASP A 690 -6.11 14.54 -15.51
C ASP A 690 -7.56 14.67 -15.01
N SER A 691 -7.75 14.68 -13.70
CA SER A 691 -9.04 14.96 -13.08
C SER A 691 -9.60 16.33 -13.48
N ASN A 692 -8.76 17.37 -13.43
CA ASN A 692 -9.13 18.72 -13.82
C ASN A 692 -9.35 18.84 -15.34
N ALA A 693 -8.66 18.05 -16.17
CA ALA A 693 -8.88 18.01 -17.61
C ALA A 693 -10.30 17.53 -17.97
N LEU A 694 -10.82 16.56 -17.23
CA LEU A 694 -12.18 16.01 -17.40
C LEU A 694 -13.28 16.89 -16.77
N ARG A 695 -12.99 17.59 -15.68
CA ARG A 695 -14.00 18.26 -14.84
C ARG A 695 -14.15 19.75 -15.10
N LEU A 696 -13.08 20.46 -15.47
CA LEU A 696 -13.18 21.85 -15.88
C LEU A 696 -13.87 21.97 -17.26
N PRO A 697 -14.55 23.09 -17.53
CA PRO A 697 -15.01 23.37 -18.88
C PRO A 697 -13.86 23.23 -19.89
N LEU A 698 -14.13 22.62 -21.04
CA LEU A 698 -13.08 22.31 -22.02
C LEU A 698 -12.38 23.54 -22.58
N ASP A 699 -13.06 24.68 -22.60
CA ASP A 699 -12.55 25.99 -23.04
C ASP A 699 -11.77 26.76 -21.96
N THR A 700 -11.63 26.17 -20.76
CA THR A 700 -10.80 26.75 -19.70
C THR A 700 -9.35 26.86 -20.16
N PRO A 701 -8.76 28.07 -20.23
CA PRO A 701 -7.39 28.27 -20.68
C PRO A 701 -6.39 27.52 -19.82
N LEU A 702 -5.26 27.09 -20.41
CA LEU A 702 -4.26 26.24 -19.74
C LEU A 702 -3.67 26.90 -18.48
N HIS A 703 -3.38 28.22 -18.53
CA HIS A 703 -2.91 28.96 -17.37
C HIS A 703 -3.93 29.04 -16.22
N GLU A 704 -5.25 28.96 -16.53
CA GLU A 704 -6.28 28.86 -15.48
C GLU A 704 -6.34 27.44 -14.89
N ARG A 705 -6.06 26.41 -15.70
CA ARG A 705 -5.92 25.02 -15.22
C ARG A 705 -4.70 24.88 -14.31
N ALA A 706 -3.59 25.54 -14.64
CA ALA A 706 -2.41 25.61 -13.78
C ALA A 706 -2.72 26.25 -12.42
N ARG A 707 -3.57 27.28 -12.37
CA ARG A 707 -4.04 27.90 -11.12
C ARG A 707 -4.91 26.95 -10.28
N VAL A 708 -5.76 26.18 -10.93
CA VAL A 708 -6.56 25.15 -10.24
C VAL A 708 -5.64 24.07 -9.65
N GLN A 709 -4.57 23.70 -10.36
CA GLN A 709 -3.55 22.79 -9.83
C GLN A 709 -2.87 23.38 -8.58
N VAL A 710 -2.49 24.66 -8.62
CA VAL A 710 -1.93 25.37 -7.45
C VAL A 710 -2.90 25.35 -6.26
N LEU A 711 -4.19 25.59 -6.49
CA LEU A 711 -5.20 25.52 -5.42
C LEU A 711 -5.27 24.12 -4.79
N GLY A 712 -5.18 23.05 -5.61
CA GLY A 712 -5.13 21.68 -5.11
C GLY A 712 -3.90 21.40 -4.23
N ASN A 713 -2.72 21.87 -4.65
CA ASN A 713 -1.49 21.78 -3.86
C ASN A 713 -1.59 22.60 -2.56
N ALA A 714 -2.22 23.79 -2.63
CA ALA A 714 -2.43 24.65 -1.48
C ALA A 714 -3.36 24.03 -0.43
N LEU A 715 -4.41 23.30 -0.84
CA LEU A 715 -5.27 22.57 0.10
C LEU A 715 -4.47 21.58 0.95
N VAL A 716 -3.52 20.87 0.35
CA VAL A 716 -2.65 19.92 1.05
C VAL A 716 -1.68 20.64 1.99
N LEU A 717 -1.00 21.68 1.49
CA LEU A 717 0.11 22.32 2.21
C LEU A 717 -0.33 23.33 3.27
N LEU A 718 -1.58 23.82 3.22
CA LEU A 718 -2.16 24.69 4.25
C LEU A 718 -3.01 23.93 5.29
N ALA A 719 -3.27 22.64 5.06
CA ALA A 719 -4.03 21.81 6.00
C ALA A 719 -3.24 21.45 7.25
N GLN A 720 -3.92 21.30 8.37
CA GLN A 720 -3.37 20.65 9.56
C GLN A 720 -3.24 19.13 9.33
N GLY A 721 -2.18 18.49 9.84
CA GLY A 721 -1.88 17.06 9.63
C GLY A 721 -0.73 16.82 8.65
N VAL A 722 -0.61 15.59 8.17
CA VAL A 722 0.43 15.17 7.21
C VAL A 722 0.06 15.65 5.82
N GLY A 723 1.00 16.30 5.11
CA GLY A 723 0.84 16.65 3.70
C GLY A 723 1.37 15.54 2.80
N TYR A 724 0.63 15.17 1.75
CA TYR A 724 1.00 14.09 0.83
C TYR A 724 0.80 14.54 -0.62
N LEU A 725 1.88 14.53 -1.40
CA LEU A 725 1.93 14.92 -2.80
C LEU A 725 2.40 13.74 -3.65
N HIS A 726 1.81 13.54 -4.82
CA HIS A 726 2.30 12.59 -5.80
C HIS A 726 3.41 13.21 -6.65
N ALA A 727 4.47 12.45 -6.94
CA ALA A 727 5.61 12.90 -7.75
C ALA A 727 5.19 13.41 -9.13
N GLY A 728 5.47 14.67 -9.40
CA GLY A 728 5.05 15.37 -10.61
C GLY A 728 3.73 16.15 -10.48
N GLN A 729 3.02 16.06 -9.35
CA GLN A 729 1.84 16.89 -9.08
C GLN A 729 2.19 18.39 -9.16
N GLU A 730 3.36 18.76 -8.72
CA GLU A 730 3.94 20.11 -8.82
C GLU A 730 4.37 20.50 -10.24
N LEU A 731 4.37 19.54 -11.18
CA LEU A 731 4.73 19.72 -12.60
C LEU A 731 3.55 19.50 -13.55
N MET A 732 2.32 19.37 -13.02
CA MET A 732 1.12 19.03 -13.79
C MET A 732 1.25 17.68 -14.51
N ARG A 733 1.82 16.65 -13.84
CA ARG A 733 1.95 15.29 -14.38
C ARG A 733 0.61 14.76 -14.84
N SER A 734 0.62 14.11 -15.99
CA SER A 734 -0.52 13.38 -16.55
C SER A 734 -0.17 11.92 -16.77
N LYS A 735 -1.16 11.05 -16.66
CA LYS A 735 -1.14 9.65 -17.09
C LYS A 735 -2.05 9.43 -18.30
N SER A 736 -2.27 10.47 -19.14
CA SER A 736 -3.16 10.46 -20.29
C SER A 736 -4.57 9.95 -19.94
N LEU A 737 -5.12 10.42 -18.82
CA LEU A 737 -6.41 10.05 -18.25
C LEU A 737 -6.50 8.58 -17.75
N ASP A 738 -5.39 7.87 -17.63
CA ASP A 738 -5.39 6.54 -17.05
C ASP A 738 -5.67 6.62 -15.55
N ARG A 739 -6.77 5.99 -15.13
CA ARG A 739 -7.20 5.98 -13.74
C ARG A 739 -6.62 4.83 -12.92
N ASN A 740 -5.96 3.84 -13.56
CA ASN A 740 -5.37 2.69 -12.90
C ASN A 740 -4.14 2.19 -13.68
N SER A 741 -3.06 2.96 -13.62
CA SER A 741 -1.89 2.79 -14.47
C SER A 741 -0.87 1.76 -13.96
N PHE A 742 -1.27 0.88 -13.01
CA PHE A 742 -0.35 -0.07 -12.34
C PHE A 742 0.44 -0.96 -13.31
N ASN A 743 -0.15 -1.31 -14.44
CA ASN A 743 0.43 -2.16 -15.48
C ASN A 743 0.22 -1.54 -16.87
N SER A 744 0.39 -0.22 -16.99
CA SER A 744 0.20 0.55 -18.23
C SER A 744 1.53 0.91 -18.92
N GLY A 745 2.64 0.35 -18.42
CA GLY A 745 3.98 0.57 -18.96
C GLY A 745 4.54 1.96 -18.70
N ASP A 746 5.80 2.14 -19.10
CA ASP A 746 6.56 3.38 -18.86
C ASP A 746 5.87 4.61 -19.48
N ALA A 747 5.23 4.46 -20.65
CA ALA A 747 4.72 5.58 -21.42
C ALA A 747 3.61 6.36 -20.69
N PHE A 748 2.73 5.69 -19.94
CA PHE A 748 1.67 6.32 -19.15
C PHE A 748 2.14 6.82 -17.78
N ASN A 749 3.31 6.39 -17.33
CA ASN A 749 3.79 6.62 -15.97
C ASN A 749 5.04 7.51 -15.86
N PHE A 750 5.65 7.93 -16.95
CA PHE A 750 6.88 8.70 -16.88
C PHE A 750 6.71 10.06 -16.17
N VAL A 751 7.81 10.54 -15.60
CA VAL A 751 7.93 11.89 -15.04
C VAL A 751 9.00 12.65 -15.81
N ASP A 752 8.71 13.86 -16.27
CA ASP A 752 9.71 14.77 -16.78
C ASP A 752 10.00 15.89 -15.76
N TRP A 753 11.08 15.76 -15.05
CA TRP A 753 11.52 16.72 -14.02
C TRP A 753 11.84 18.12 -14.54
N THR A 754 11.91 18.31 -15.85
CA THR A 754 12.10 19.62 -16.48
C THR A 754 10.77 20.31 -16.79
N GLY A 755 9.66 19.58 -16.75
CA GLY A 755 8.33 20.07 -17.16
C GLY A 755 8.18 20.35 -18.64
N ALA A 756 9.16 19.96 -19.48
CA ALA A 756 9.14 20.23 -20.92
C ALA A 756 8.25 19.26 -21.69
N ARG A 757 8.01 18.08 -21.14
CA ARG A 757 7.20 17.01 -21.74
C ARG A 757 6.08 16.59 -20.81
N SER A 758 4.96 16.14 -21.37
CA SER A 758 3.84 15.57 -20.62
C SER A 758 3.35 14.27 -21.27
N ALA A 759 2.85 13.35 -20.48
CA ALA A 759 2.15 12.17 -20.99
C ALA A 759 0.72 12.47 -21.45
N PHE A 760 0.18 13.68 -21.26
CA PHE A 760 -1.15 14.03 -21.71
C PHE A 760 -1.27 13.93 -23.23
N GLY A 761 -2.25 13.13 -23.72
CA GLY A 761 -2.47 12.94 -25.14
C GLY A 761 -1.49 12.00 -25.83
N ILE A 762 -0.85 11.09 -25.13
CA ILE A 762 -0.05 10.03 -25.76
C ILE A 762 -0.87 8.93 -26.40
N GLY A 763 -2.13 8.80 -26.01
CA GLY A 763 -3.09 7.80 -26.46
C GLY A 763 -4.25 7.68 -25.50
N LEU A 764 -5.30 6.94 -25.87
CA LEU A 764 -6.33 6.48 -24.93
C LEU A 764 -5.69 5.57 -23.88
N PRO A 765 -6.12 5.68 -22.60
CA PRO A 765 -5.62 4.80 -21.55
C PRO A 765 -6.04 3.35 -21.78
N PRO A 766 -5.35 2.38 -21.13
CA PRO A 766 -5.60 0.96 -21.37
C PRO A 766 -7.04 0.50 -21.20
N ALA A 767 -7.50 -0.31 -22.15
CA ALA A 767 -8.88 -0.79 -22.24
C ALA A 767 -9.33 -1.58 -21.00
N TRP A 768 -8.45 -2.41 -20.43
CA TRP A 768 -8.79 -3.30 -19.31
C TRP A 768 -9.31 -2.58 -18.07
N ASP A 769 -8.98 -1.31 -17.88
CA ASP A 769 -9.46 -0.49 -16.77
C ASP A 769 -10.24 0.75 -17.17
N ASN A 770 -10.22 1.17 -18.46
CA ASN A 770 -10.70 2.48 -18.88
C ASN A 770 -11.69 2.46 -20.05
N GLU A 771 -11.91 1.33 -20.75
CA GLU A 771 -12.72 1.29 -21.98
C GLU A 771 -14.14 1.80 -21.77
N ASP A 772 -14.76 1.51 -20.64
CA ASP A 772 -16.09 1.98 -20.26
C ASP A 772 -16.20 3.52 -20.16
N SER A 773 -15.07 4.18 -20.00
CA SER A 773 -14.94 5.63 -19.81
C SER A 773 -14.33 6.35 -21.03
N TRP A 774 -13.90 5.64 -22.06
CA TRP A 774 -13.36 6.24 -23.28
C TRP A 774 -14.28 7.25 -23.96
N PRO A 775 -15.63 7.08 -23.97
CA PRO A 775 -16.53 8.09 -24.51
C PRO A 775 -16.37 9.48 -23.88
N GLN A 776 -16.05 9.53 -22.58
CA GLN A 776 -15.81 10.78 -21.85
C GLN A 776 -14.39 11.30 -22.02
N MET A 777 -13.42 10.41 -22.20
CA MET A 777 -11.99 10.74 -22.32
C MET A 777 -11.61 11.23 -23.72
N ARG A 778 -12.18 10.63 -24.76
CA ARG A 778 -11.87 10.91 -26.16
C ARG A 778 -12.03 12.40 -26.55
N PRO A 779 -13.14 13.09 -26.22
CA PRO A 779 -13.31 14.51 -26.55
C PRO A 779 -12.25 15.42 -25.89
N VAL A 780 -11.76 15.03 -24.72
CA VAL A 780 -10.71 15.76 -24.00
C VAL A 780 -9.35 15.54 -24.68
N LEU A 781 -9.03 14.28 -25.04
CA LEU A 781 -7.78 13.93 -25.72
C LEU A 781 -7.71 14.43 -27.16
N GLU A 782 -8.83 14.58 -27.87
CA GLU A 782 -8.90 15.24 -29.19
C GLU A 782 -8.41 16.70 -29.13
N ARG A 783 -8.47 17.33 -27.96
CA ARG A 783 -7.95 18.67 -27.72
C ARG A 783 -6.56 18.69 -27.06
N ALA A 784 -5.81 17.59 -27.13
CA ALA A 784 -4.51 17.48 -26.49
C ALA A 784 -3.54 18.62 -26.91
N ALA A 785 -3.56 19.05 -28.15
CA ALA A 785 -2.72 20.16 -28.62
C ALA A 785 -2.92 21.47 -27.85
N GLU A 786 -4.13 21.69 -27.28
CA GLU A 786 -4.50 22.89 -26.53
C GLU A 786 -4.34 22.70 -25.02
N LEU A 787 -4.51 21.46 -24.54
CA LEU A 787 -4.60 21.12 -23.12
C LEU A 787 -3.28 20.56 -22.53
N THR A 788 -2.32 20.13 -23.36
CA THR A 788 -1.03 19.62 -22.86
C THR A 788 -0.27 20.72 -22.13
N PRO A 789 0.14 20.50 -20.86
CA PRO A 789 0.94 21.45 -20.10
C PRO A 789 2.24 21.80 -20.84
N ARG A 790 2.59 23.09 -20.81
CA ARG A 790 3.86 23.60 -21.34
C ARG A 790 4.85 23.77 -20.21
N ALA A 791 6.15 23.89 -20.55
CA ALA A 791 7.20 24.13 -19.57
C ALA A 791 6.93 25.36 -18.68
N GLU A 792 6.32 26.41 -19.23
CA GLU A 792 5.93 27.62 -18.47
C GLU A 792 4.80 27.37 -17.46
N ASP A 793 3.85 26.50 -17.80
CA ASP A 793 2.74 26.14 -16.90
C ASP A 793 3.25 25.24 -15.76
N ALA A 794 4.09 24.25 -16.09
CA ALA A 794 4.74 23.39 -15.12
C ALA A 794 5.65 24.20 -14.16
N ALA A 795 6.44 25.13 -14.72
CA ALA A 795 7.30 26.03 -13.93
C ALA A 795 6.46 26.88 -12.97
N PHE A 796 5.33 27.43 -13.43
CA PHE A 796 4.41 28.23 -12.62
C PHE A 796 3.89 27.43 -11.40
N VAL A 797 3.42 26.19 -11.63
CA VAL A 797 2.92 25.34 -10.54
C VAL A 797 4.04 24.94 -9.60
N ASN A 798 5.22 24.64 -10.10
CA ASN A 798 6.40 24.28 -9.31
C ASN A 798 6.89 25.44 -8.42
N GLU A 799 6.94 26.66 -8.97
CA GLU A 799 7.30 27.88 -8.18
C GLU A 799 6.33 28.09 -7.03
N TRP A 800 5.02 27.94 -7.29
CA TRP A 800 3.98 28.02 -6.26
C TRP A 800 4.09 26.91 -5.22
N THR A 801 4.32 25.66 -5.64
CA THR A 801 4.45 24.52 -4.72
C THR A 801 5.65 24.70 -3.79
N LYS A 802 6.79 25.13 -4.32
CA LYS A 802 7.98 25.44 -3.50
C LYS A 802 7.72 26.60 -2.53
N ALA A 803 7.02 27.66 -2.95
CA ALA A 803 6.66 28.75 -2.05
C ALA A 803 5.73 28.28 -0.92
N LEU A 804 4.73 27.44 -1.20
CA LEU A 804 3.84 26.87 -0.19
C LEU A 804 4.58 25.90 0.75
N LEU A 805 5.53 25.11 0.25
CA LEU A 805 6.42 24.28 1.07
C LEU A 805 7.23 25.13 2.05
N ARG A 806 7.86 26.21 1.57
CA ARG A 806 8.61 27.14 2.44
C ARG A 806 7.70 27.82 3.49
N ILE A 807 6.51 28.27 3.09
CA ILE A 807 5.52 28.81 4.01
C ILE A 807 5.19 27.77 5.10
N ARG A 808 4.90 26.53 4.73
CA ARG A 808 4.59 25.47 5.71
C ARG A 808 5.78 25.16 6.61
N ARG A 809 7.00 25.11 6.07
CA ARG A 809 8.24 24.88 6.83
C ARG A 809 8.47 26.00 7.86
N ASP A 810 8.31 27.26 7.44
CA ASP A 810 8.68 28.43 8.25
C ASP A 810 7.57 28.88 9.21
N GLU A 811 6.31 28.45 8.97
CA GLU A 811 5.16 28.77 9.79
C GLU A 811 4.67 27.59 10.64
N PRO A 812 5.10 27.51 11.92
CA PRO A 812 4.68 26.44 12.81
C PRO A 812 3.17 26.40 13.08
N LEU A 813 2.42 27.49 12.81
CA LEU A 813 0.95 27.50 12.84
C LEU A 813 0.30 26.52 11.86
N LEU A 814 0.97 26.17 10.77
CA LEU A 814 0.49 25.21 9.78
C LEU A 814 0.80 23.73 10.15
N ARG A 815 1.53 23.52 11.26
CA ARG A 815 2.00 22.22 11.71
C ARG A 815 1.71 21.97 13.19
N LEU A 816 0.52 22.42 13.65
CA LEU A 816 0.11 22.25 15.04
C LEU A 816 0.01 20.75 15.36
N ASP A 817 0.63 20.33 16.45
CA ASP A 817 0.85 18.92 16.81
C ASP A 817 -0.27 18.32 17.66
N THR A 818 -1.13 19.17 18.22
CA THR A 818 -2.21 18.72 19.09
C THR A 818 -3.57 19.27 18.66
N ARG A 819 -4.60 18.49 18.91
CA ARG A 819 -6.01 18.88 18.76
C ARG A 819 -6.32 20.21 19.46
N ASP A 820 -5.85 20.37 20.71
CA ASP A 820 -6.15 21.54 21.51
C ASP A 820 -5.48 22.80 20.93
N ALA A 821 -4.28 22.67 20.37
CA ALA A 821 -3.60 23.75 19.68
C ALA A 821 -4.37 24.17 18.41
N VAL A 822 -4.84 23.21 17.61
CA VAL A 822 -5.64 23.50 16.41
C VAL A 822 -6.95 24.21 16.80
N ARG A 823 -7.67 23.71 17.80
CA ARG A 823 -8.93 24.30 18.27
C ARG A 823 -8.73 25.70 18.86
N ALA A 824 -7.60 25.96 19.50
CA ALA A 824 -7.30 27.26 20.04
C ALA A 824 -6.95 28.28 18.95
N ALA A 825 -6.13 27.91 17.99
CA ALA A 825 -5.53 28.83 17.04
C ALA A 825 -6.30 28.99 15.72
N LEU A 826 -6.88 27.88 15.16
CA LEU A 826 -7.52 27.91 13.84
C LEU A 826 -8.98 28.38 13.92
N ARG A 827 -9.37 29.26 12.99
CA ARG A 827 -10.74 29.68 12.76
C ARG A 827 -11.01 29.83 11.27
N PHE A 828 -12.22 29.47 10.86
CA PHE A 828 -12.72 29.80 9.52
C PHE A 828 -13.72 30.95 9.61
N HIS A 829 -13.73 31.82 8.59
CA HIS A 829 -14.60 32.95 8.51
C HIS A 829 -15.70 32.73 7.47
N ALA A 830 -16.93 33.00 7.88
CA ALA A 830 -18.05 32.99 6.95
C ALA A 830 -17.88 34.12 5.92
N VAL A 831 -18.18 33.80 4.68
CA VAL A 831 -18.14 34.73 3.56
C VAL A 831 -19.56 35.00 3.08
N ASP A 832 -19.94 36.27 3.00
CA ASP A 832 -21.24 36.66 2.46
C ASP A 832 -21.34 36.33 0.95
N GLY A 833 -22.50 35.88 0.53
CA GLY A 833 -22.81 35.61 -0.87
C GLY A 833 -22.57 34.19 -1.33
N GLU A 834 -22.15 34.04 -2.61
CA GLU A 834 -21.95 32.74 -3.25
C GLU A 834 -20.73 31.98 -2.67
N PRO A 835 -20.73 30.63 -2.60
CA PRO A 835 -19.59 29.84 -2.12
C PRO A 835 -18.38 29.96 -3.07
N GLY A 836 -17.26 29.35 -2.69
CA GLY A 836 -16.04 29.27 -3.50
C GLY A 836 -14.85 30.09 -2.94
N LEU A 837 -15.04 30.75 -1.80
CA LEU A 837 -13.98 31.45 -1.08
C LEU A 837 -13.85 30.92 0.34
N VAL A 838 -12.75 30.28 0.66
CA VAL A 838 -12.41 29.82 2.01
C VAL A 838 -11.37 30.75 2.62
N ILE A 839 -11.67 31.26 3.82
CA ILE A 839 -10.77 32.13 4.60
C ILE A 839 -10.48 31.45 5.93
N GLY A 840 -9.20 31.14 6.17
CA GLY A 840 -8.70 30.60 7.44
C GLY A 840 -7.79 31.62 8.15
N GLU A 841 -7.94 31.70 9.44
CA GLU A 841 -7.07 32.48 10.36
C GLU A 841 -6.43 31.52 11.35
N LEU A 842 -5.14 31.68 11.58
CA LEU A 842 -4.36 30.98 12.61
C LEU A 842 -3.79 32.05 13.56
N ASP A 843 -4.28 32.07 14.79
CA ASP A 843 -3.87 33.03 15.83
C ASP A 843 -3.11 32.33 16.97
N GLY A 844 -1.79 32.40 16.90
CA GLY A 844 -0.90 31.78 17.90
C GLY A 844 -0.91 32.50 19.26
N ARG A 845 -1.54 33.66 19.41
CA ARG A 845 -1.68 34.34 20.71
C ARG A 845 -2.55 33.52 21.67
N ALA A 846 -3.42 32.66 21.13
CA ALA A 846 -4.23 31.73 21.89
C ALA A 846 -3.43 30.50 22.41
N LEU A 847 -2.21 30.29 21.95
CA LEU A 847 -1.34 29.16 22.33
C LEU A 847 -0.51 29.52 23.59
N PRO A 848 -0.07 28.50 24.36
CA PRO A 848 0.83 28.73 25.51
C PRO A 848 2.12 29.47 25.09
N PRO A 849 2.71 30.29 25.96
CA PRO A 849 3.98 30.99 25.66
C PRO A 849 5.16 30.10 25.30
N THR A 850 5.13 28.83 25.69
CA THR A 850 6.15 27.82 25.38
C THR A 850 5.97 27.20 23.98
N HIS A 851 4.84 27.43 23.33
CA HIS A 851 4.58 26.85 22.01
C HIS A 851 5.36 27.60 20.93
N PRO A 852 6.01 26.90 19.96
CA PRO A 852 6.81 27.54 18.90
C PRO A 852 6.04 28.57 18.05
N ALA A 853 4.73 28.39 17.91
CA ALA A 853 3.86 29.29 17.16
C ALA A 853 3.28 30.42 17.99
N HIS A 854 3.60 30.56 19.31
CA HIS A 854 3.04 31.59 20.18
C HIS A 854 3.34 33.00 19.66
N GLY A 855 2.33 33.85 19.63
CA GLY A 855 2.39 35.23 19.19
C GLY A 855 2.41 35.43 17.67
N ARG A 856 2.52 34.34 16.86
CA ARG A 856 2.41 34.44 15.40
C ARG A 856 0.95 34.57 14.97
N ARG A 857 0.72 35.25 13.86
CA ARG A 857 -0.61 35.28 13.21
C ARG A 857 -0.47 35.11 11.72
N LEU A 858 -1.34 34.29 11.17
CA LEU A 858 -1.40 33.99 9.75
C LEU A 858 -2.87 33.96 9.32
N ALA A 859 -3.18 34.57 8.17
CA ALA A 859 -4.45 34.40 7.48
C ALA A 859 -4.20 33.89 6.05
N TYR A 860 -5.03 32.96 5.59
CA TYR A 860 -4.98 32.52 4.19
C TYR A 860 -6.36 32.62 3.55
N ALA A 861 -6.36 32.79 2.25
CA ALA A 861 -7.56 32.79 1.44
C ALA A 861 -7.37 31.94 0.19
N LEU A 862 -8.37 31.11 -0.10
CA LEU A 862 -8.42 30.19 -1.25
C LEU A 862 -9.68 30.53 -2.04
N ASN A 863 -9.53 31.01 -3.27
CA ASN A 863 -10.64 31.41 -4.13
C ASN A 863 -10.70 30.55 -5.39
N THR A 864 -11.73 29.69 -5.51
CA THR A 864 -11.96 28.86 -6.70
C THR A 864 -12.83 29.55 -7.76
N ASP A 865 -13.56 30.64 -7.39
CA ASP A 865 -14.29 31.45 -8.35
C ASP A 865 -13.32 32.05 -9.39
N PRO A 866 -13.61 31.99 -10.70
CA PRO A 866 -12.78 32.66 -11.70
C PRO A 866 -12.75 34.20 -11.58
N ARG A 867 -13.66 34.79 -10.80
CA ARG A 867 -13.75 36.25 -10.54
C ARG A 867 -13.01 36.61 -9.25
N THR A 868 -12.56 37.87 -9.17
CA THR A 868 -12.08 38.46 -7.89
C THR A 868 -13.21 38.46 -6.87
N ARG A 869 -12.92 37.99 -5.67
CA ARG A 869 -13.83 37.96 -4.51
C ARG A 869 -13.33 38.93 -3.44
N SER A 870 -14.28 39.51 -2.74
CA SER A 870 -13.98 40.41 -1.61
C SER A 870 -14.91 40.07 -0.44
N SER A 871 -14.36 40.10 0.78
CA SER A 871 -15.10 39.85 2.01
C SER A 871 -14.61 40.81 3.10
N LEU A 872 -15.48 41.16 4.02
CA LEU A 872 -15.12 41.88 5.23
C LEU A 872 -15.03 40.87 6.37
N VAL A 873 -13.85 40.73 6.95
CA VAL A 873 -13.58 39.83 8.07
C VAL A 873 -13.26 40.70 9.29
N ALA A 874 -14.28 41.00 10.09
CA ALA A 874 -14.16 41.98 11.19
C ALA A 874 -13.10 41.58 12.24
N THR A 875 -12.84 40.30 12.46
CA THR A 875 -11.82 39.83 13.40
C THR A 875 -10.39 40.07 12.95
N LEU A 876 -10.17 40.32 11.65
CA LEU A 876 -8.88 40.66 11.07
C LEU A 876 -8.64 42.20 11.06
N ALA A 877 -9.62 42.99 11.45
CA ALA A 877 -9.49 44.45 11.54
C ALA A 877 -8.58 44.87 12.71
N GLY A 878 -7.93 46.02 12.55
CA GLY A 878 -7.05 46.61 13.57
C GLY A 878 -5.59 46.14 13.53
N GLU A 879 -5.26 45.21 12.62
CA GLU A 879 -3.91 44.68 12.43
C GLU A 879 -3.33 45.17 11.09
N THR A 880 -2.01 45.23 11.02
CA THR A 880 -1.29 45.49 9.77
C THR A 880 -0.92 44.14 9.13
N TRP A 881 -1.67 43.74 8.13
CA TRP A 881 -1.45 42.51 7.38
C TRP A 881 -0.58 42.78 6.16
N THR A 882 0.44 41.95 5.97
CA THR A 882 1.27 41.95 4.76
C THR A 882 1.24 40.56 4.15
N ARG A 883 1.42 40.45 2.83
CA ARG A 883 1.59 39.13 2.20
C ARG A 883 2.81 38.44 2.79
N HIS A 884 2.74 37.13 2.93
CA HIS A 884 3.89 36.32 3.40
C HIS A 884 5.15 36.63 2.56
N PRO A 885 6.34 36.72 3.14
CA PRO A 885 7.59 37.03 2.41
C PRO A 885 7.83 36.16 1.17
N GLU A 886 7.51 34.88 1.27
CA GLU A 886 7.65 33.91 0.15
C GLU A 886 6.73 34.21 -1.04
N LEU A 887 5.70 35.05 -0.85
CA LEU A 887 4.80 35.49 -1.90
C LEU A 887 5.04 36.93 -2.33
N ARG A 888 6.14 37.58 -1.88
CA ARG A 888 6.55 38.91 -2.28
C ARG A 888 7.77 38.84 -3.20
N PRO A 889 7.78 39.51 -4.38
CA PRO A 889 8.96 39.64 -5.21
C PRO A 889 10.13 40.26 -4.44
N LEU A 890 11.35 39.94 -4.81
CA LEU A 890 12.58 40.44 -4.18
C LEU A 890 12.66 41.98 -4.16
N GLU A 891 12.13 42.66 -5.18
CA GLU A 891 12.10 44.13 -5.28
C GLU A 891 11.25 44.78 -4.19
N ALA A 892 10.33 44.02 -3.54
CA ALA A 892 9.59 44.47 -2.38
C ALA A 892 10.46 44.28 -1.12
N THR A 893 10.43 45.23 -0.19
CA THR A 893 11.17 45.13 1.09
C THR A 893 10.81 43.84 1.80
N GLY A 894 11.79 42.94 2.00
CA GLY A 894 11.65 41.63 2.63
C GLY A 894 10.96 40.60 1.73
N GLY A 895 11.07 40.73 0.41
CA GLY A 895 10.61 39.71 -0.54
C GLY A 895 11.56 38.54 -0.70
N SER A 896 11.11 37.45 -1.35
CA SER A 896 11.88 36.25 -1.69
C SER A 896 12.36 36.32 -3.14
N VAL A 897 13.60 35.90 -3.39
CA VAL A 897 14.14 35.74 -4.75
C VAL A 897 13.41 34.66 -5.53
N GLU A 898 12.76 33.75 -4.82
CA GLU A 898 12.06 32.58 -5.36
C GLU A 898 10.53 32.72 -5.32
N ALA A 899 10.03 33.95 -5.10
CA ALA A 899 8.59 34.20 -5.13
C ALA A 899 7.97 33.82 -6.47
N PRO A 900 6.78 33.19 -6.50
CA PRO A 900 6.12 32.81 -7.74
C PRO A 900 5.92 34.01 -8.68
N ARG A 901 6.17 33.84 -9.97
CA ARG A 901 5.93 34.84 -11.01
C ARG A 901 4.45 34.94 -11.36
N ASP A 902 3.65 35.40 -10.41
CA ASP A 902 2.20 35.52 -10.55
C ASP A 902 1.77 36.99 -10.46
N ALA A 903 1.33 37.55 -11.58
CA ALA A 903 0.85 38.91 -11.65
C ALA A 903 -0.36 39.18 -10.73
N ARG A 904 -1.21 38.16 -10.45
CA ARG A 904 -2.40 38.28 -9.57
C ARG A 904 -2.02 38.45 -8.10
N LEU A 905 -0.83 38.03 -7.68
CA LEU A 905 -0.37 38.25 -6.30
C LEU A 905 -0.40 39.72 -5.92
N GLY A 906 -0.13 40.67 -6.84
CA GLY A 906 -0.19 42.10 -6.62
C GLY A 906 -1.58 42.62 -6.19
N ASP A 907 -2.64 41.94 -6.64
CA ASP A 907 -4.03 42.30 -6.40
C ASP A 907 -4.63 41.65 -5.15
N ALA A 908 -3.97 40.65 -4.57
CA ALA A 908 -4.39 40.01 -3.31
C ALA A 908 -4.05 40.96 -2.13
N ARG A 909 -5.05 41.41 -1.40
CA ARG A 909 -4.92 42.41 -0.31
C ARG A 909 -5.79 42.08 0.89
N LEU A 910 -5.24 42.34 2.08
CA LEU A 910 -5.98 42.34 3.34
C LEU A 910 -5.63 43.67 4.02
N ASP A 911 -6.60 44.59 4.13
CA ASP A 911 -6.38 45.93 4.69
C ASP A 911 -6.60 45.99 6.21
N ALA A 912 -6.23 47.10 6.82
CA ALA A 912 -6.35 47.29 8.26
C ALA A 912 -7.81 47.33 8.76
N ASN A 913 -8.79 47.44 7.89
CA ASN A 913 -10.21 47.36 8.24
C ASN A 913 -10.72 45.90 8.17
N GLY A 914 -9.85 44.93 7.88
CA GLY A 914 -10.22 43.52 7.71
C GLY A 914 -10.90 43.24 6.37
N ARG A 915 -10.79 44.10 5.38
CA ARG A 915 -11.31 43.85 4.03
C ARG A 915 -10.29 43.07 3.24
N LEU A 916 -10.67 41.85 2.92
CA LEU A 916 -9.93 40.94 2.02
C LEU A 916 -10.39 41.15 0.57
N SER A 917 -9.46 41.20 -0.37
CA SER A 917 -9.70 41.04 -1.80
C SER A 917 -8.76 39.99 -2.34
N ILE A 918 -9.29 38.97 -3.04
CA ILE A 918 -8.54 37.85 -3.59
C ILE A 918 -8.93 37.66 -5.07
N PRO A 919 -7.95 37.64 -5.99
CA PRO A 919 -8.20 37.39 -7.43
C PRO A 919 -8.81 36.01 -7.67
N GLY A 920 -9.41 35.87 -8.84
CA GLY A 920 -10.00 34.57 -9.23
C GLY A 920 -8.96 33.46 -9.33
N ARG A 921 -9.33 32.25 -8.94
CA ARG A 921 -8.48 31.03 -8.94
C ARG A 921 -7.10 31.30 -8.35
N SER A 922 -7.10 31.82 -7.13
CA SER A 922 -5.86 32.22 -6.46
C SER A 922 -5.82 31.82 -4.99
N VAL A 923 -4.63 31.66 -4.49
CA VAL A 923 -4.32 31.50 -3.07
C VAL A 923 -3.51 32.71 -2.61
N ALA A 924 -3.75 33.17 -1.38
CA ALA A 924 -2.92 34.19 -0.73
C ALA A 924 -2.72 33.83 0.73
N VAL A 925 -1.54 34.16 1.25
CA VAL A 925 -1.18 34.02 2.67
C VAL A 925 -0.69 35.37 3.17
N PHE A 926 -1.24 35.80 4.30
CA PHE A 926 -0.93 37.05 4.97
C PHE A 926 -0.41 36.77 6.37
N VAL A 927 0.48 37.63 6.83
CA VAL A 927 1.07 37.59 8.18
C VAL A 927 1.10 38.98 8.79
N THR A 928 1.14 39.07 10.13
CA THR A 928 1.32 40.36 10.80
C THR A 928 2.81 40.71 10.90
N ASP A 929 3.15 41.99 10.92
CA ASP A 929 4.55 42.47 10.98
C ASP A 929 5.32 41.98 12.21
N ASP A 930 4.64 41.67 13.31
CA ASP A 930 5.26 41.13 14.52
C ASP A 930 5.74 39.69 14.35
N THR A 931 5.23 38.97 13.34
CA THR A 931 5.57 37.56 13.07
C THR A 931 7.05 37.37 12.68
N PHE A 932 7.70 38.37 12.06
CA PHE A 932 9.09 38.29 11.54
C PHE A 932 10.10 39.14 12.34
N ARG A 933 9.70 39.79 13.44
CA ARG A 933 10.61 40.59 14.25
C ARG A 933 11.27 39.87 15.43
N ARG A 934 11.03 38.55 15.58
CA ARG A 934 11.59 37.77 16.68
C ARG A 934 12.54 36.68 16.20
#